data_f6f8b81419962c49ba98de486419f0dd
#
_entry.id   f6f8b81419962c49ba98de486419f0dd
#
_cell.length_a   1.000
_cell.length_b   1.000
_cell.length_c   1.000
_cell.angle_alpha   90.00
_cell.angle_beta   90.00
_cell.angle_gamma   90.00
#
_symmetry.space_group_name_H-M   'P 1'
#
loop_
_entity.id
_entity.type
_entity.pdbx_description
1 polymer ?
#
loop_
_entity_poly.entity_id
_entity_poly.type
_entity_poly.pdbx_seq_one_letter_code
_entity_poly.pdbx_strand_id
1 'polypeptide(L)'
;MQNDRVPYTRPGGKKPRPAAPRTPAPGRPPRKPAPRRRAIALGAVCALAVVLTVVIVILAGRDRGPQAPAVPDVGQSAGAWAKNENGFYFNDAGEPILAATSKGIDVSKYQGQVDWEKAQANGVEFALIRCGFGSEWNGEGDYAQDDEYWEYNADECTRLGIPFGTYLYSYATTEEQARLEGDHVARLLGLKAPDHEGLKDYTSKPYQLSLPVYYDLEDPDITGLFPDEMAALTAAFFDQLESYGYTGEQGIYASLNWTRARLTDPAFDAWRDNFWIARFNSTLGYTGPYTLWQASYTEPGAPYGVQSETVDVDFRMEELLITGFTDAKVSGAEPSFTNDTWENTLWLPNVKDKVTLTTDAVTEDEGGQRIFFASSDESVAAVSKKGVVTAKGEGSCTVTATLADGRRSAAVTVNVGAVTVNVYATGNLHGAADNGSVSLADVAALHAGDGDSILLDVGGSVQGTANTSLTGGMDMLSAFNAAGYDLQAFNAADLAFGPERLIEDAMVTSGPSLASSLQNADGTPLFYRSTSWSRNRITNGLQEVLQRAGKTIGFFTLDSAGYYAHAQGGESADALLRTMNEQVAALRAKGAQAIVCIAGPGCAVDAGALADLGVNAVLTNNPDEQTRTERGLLILQAGGGLEGVAALQLTFAPDGSVQAADAGTRTAAALQSGRNGLSAEAQQAYDDTAADLAALAAGDESVAAQQLFTMEENTAAQRTISWGNFVAEVWLAYADGSREAWLPLAEQQNGAAAELPLTALAGGTAELEPGEITRGALLAALPAGERLQLVCTTAEAVAQLIDSGTVAETYQESLVPYEAEGAALLITDTATLRTLPDQNYTVLQDYGDAFWNIRMNINDRTNNFAEPFVLPEAPTYGAGRN
;
A
#
# COMPACT_ATOMS: atom_id res chain seq x y z
N MET A 1 42.11 2.59 -34.08
CA MET A 1 42.05 3.15 -35.46
C MET A 1 40.87 4.08 -35.39
N GLN A 2 41.16 5.30 -35.09
CA GLN A 2 41.20 6.53 -35.93
C GLN A 2 39.82 6.84 -36.51
N ASN A 3 39.20 7.83 -35.91
CA ASN A 3 39.01 9.23 -36.36
C ASN A 3 38.15 9.36 -37.60
N ASP A 4 37.05 10.10 -37.50
CA ASP A 4 37.03 11.43 -38.12
C ASP A 4 35.84 12.30 -37.66
N ARG A 5 36.21 13.49 -37.19
CA ARG A 5 35.34 14.62 -36.95
C ARG A 5 35.31 15.50 -38.20
N VAL A 6 34.15 16.02 -38.53
CA VAL A 6 34.07 17.24 -39.37
C VAL A 6 33.08 18.23 -38.73
N PRO A 7 33.45 19.51 -38.61
CA PRO A 7 32.63 20.52 -37.96
C PRO A 7 31.79 21.32 -38.99
N TYR A 8 30.63 21.78 -38.58
CA TYR A 8 29.86 22.74 -39.39
C TYR A 8 29.87 24.14 -38.74
N THR A 9 30.25 25.10 -39.56
CA THR A 9 30.44 26.52 -39.27
C THR A 9 29.15 27.33 -39.46
N ARG A 10 28.99 28.35 -38.62
CA ARG A 10 28.03 29.45 -38.77
C ARG A 10 28.48 30.47 -39.81
N PRO A 11 27.55 31.23 -40.39
CA PRO A 11 27.73 32.67 -40.56
C PRO A 11 26.50 33.43 -40.03
N GLY A 12 26.59 34.51 -39.34
CA GLY A 12 27.16 35.78 -39.70
C GLY A 12 26.04 36.83 -39.45
N GLY A 13 26.21 37.68 -38.42
CA GLY A 13 25.24 38.67 -38.00
C GLY A 13 25.17 39.94 -38.82
N LYS A 14 24.12 40.71 -38.65
CA LYS A 14 24.02 42.13 -39.03
C LYS A 14 23.55 42.99 -37.86
N LYS A 15 24.33 44.02 -37.60
CA LYS A 15 24.11 45.06 -36.62
C LYS A 15 23.05 46.08 -37.07
N PRO A 16 22.39 46.79 -36.15
CA PRO A 16 21.43 47.87 -36.46
C PRO A 16 22.09 49.25 -36.59
N ARG A 17 21.41 50.15 -37.30
CA ARG A 17 21.76 51.54 -37.48
C ARG A 17 20.79 52.47 -36.75
N PRO A 18 21.25 53.72 -36.41
CA PRO A 18 20.63 54.54 -35.34
C PRO A 18 19.58 55.54 -35.82
N ALA A 19 18.84 56.04 -34.87
CA ALA A 19 17.78 57.01 -35.01
C ALA A 19 18.30 58.47 -35.14
N ALA A 20 17.59 59.34 -35.90
CA ALA A 20 17.80 60.78 -36.01
C ALA A 20 16.57 61.54 -35.44
N PRO A 21 16.73 62.82 -35.07
CA PRO A 21 15.97 63.51 -34.06
C PRO A 21 14.77 64.29 -34.55
N ARG A 22 13.85 64.57 -33.66
CA ARG A 22 12.65 65.40 -33.84
C ARG A 22 12.89 66.87 -33.42
N THR A 23 12.32 67.76 -34.15
CA THR A 23 12.09 69.20 -33.77
C THR A 23 10.59 69.48 -33.70
N PRO A 24 10.18 70.50 -32.91
CA PRO A 24 8.80 70.64 -32.45
C PRO A 24 7.98 71.73 -33.22
N ALA A 25 6.67 71.67 -33.09
CA ALA A 25 5.71 72.60 -33.65
C ALA A 25 5.11 73.54 -32.60
N PRO A 26 4.60 74.70 -33.03
CA PRO A 26 4.13 75.76 -32.13
C PRO A 26 2.59 75.81 -31.93
N GLY A 27 2.22 76.41 -30.82
CA GLY A 27 0.84 76.46 -30.30
C GLY A 27 -0.05 77.59 -30.76
N ARG A 28 -1.29 77.37 -30.53
CA ARG A 28 -2.39 78.10 -29.87
C ARG A 28 -2.99 79.43 -30.28
N PRO A 29 -4.17 79.94 -29.93
CA PRO A 29 -4.63 80.18 -28.54
C PRO A 29 -6.15 79.90 -28.23
N PRO A 30 -6.67 80.40 -27.07
CA PRO A 30 -7.91 79.87 -26.51
C PRO A 30 -9.15 80.69 -26.69
N ARG A 31 -10.35 80.13 -26.46
CA ARG A 31 -11.60 80.85 -26.22
C ARG A 31 -12.33 80.35 -25.01
N LYS A 32 -12.78 81.24 -24.18
CA LYS A 32 -13.65 81.10 -22.98
C LYS A 32 -15.13 81.34 -23.30
N PRO A 33 -16.04 81.31 -22.36
CA PRO A 33 -17.23 80.41 -22.35
C PRO A 33 -18.54 81.18 -22.26
N ALA A 34 -19.65 80.43 -22.29
CA ALA A 34 -20.94 80.91 -21.80
C ALA A 34 -21.84 79.74 -21.27
N PRO A 35 -22.71 80.03 -20.33
CA PRO A 35 -23.30 79.03 -19.44
C PRO A 35 -24.68 78.53 -19.93
N ARG A 36 -24.93 77.23 -19.68
CA ARG A 36 -26.27 76.65 -19.72
C ARG A 36 -26.52 75.71 -18.55
N ARG A 37 -27.04 76.25 -17.47
CA ARG A 37 -27.37 75.52 -16.20
C ARG A 37 -28.80 74.88 -16.22
N ARG A 38 -29.40 74.53 -17.32
CA ARG A 38 -30.71 73.84 -17.34
C ARG A 38 -30.81 72.55 -18.14
N ALA A 39 -29.77 72.10 -18.83
CA ALA A 39 -29.74 70.82 -19.52
C ALA A 39 -29.06 69.68 -18.72
N ILE A 40 -28.36 70.02 -17.63
CA ILE A 40 -27.61 69.00 -16.84
C ILE A 40 -28.53 68.22 -15.91
N ALA A 41 -29.65 68.79 -15.45
CA ALA A 41 -30.56 68.08 -14.54
C ALA A 41 -31.41 67.01 -15.25
N LEU A 42 -31.79 67.20 -16.55
CA LEU A 42 -32.55 66.21 -17.28
C LEU A 42 -31.67 65.08 -17.79
N GLY A 43 -30.43 65.35 -18.16
CA GLY A 43 -29.44 64.32 -18.55
C GLY A 43 -28.98 63.44 -17.40
N ALA A 44 -28.88 64.03 -16.17
CA ALA A 44 -28.53 63.22 -14.99
C ALA A 44 -29.64 62.29 -14.54
N VAL A 45 -30.91 62.73 -14.67
CA VAL A 45 -32.08 61.85 -14.37
C VAL A 45 -32.24 60.76 -15.39
N CYS A 46 -32.05 61.05 -16.70
CA CYS A 46 -32.05 60.04 -17.73
C CYS A 46 -30.86 59.04 -17.61
N ALA A 47 -29.67 59.55 -17.28
CA ALA A 47 -28.49 58.65 -17.01
C ALA A 47 -28.70 57.80 -15.77
N LEU A 48 -29.30 58.36 -14.69
CA LEU A 48 -29.62 57.56 -13.50
C LEU A 48 -30.72 56.55 -13.76
N ALA A 49 -31.74 56.90 -14.59
CA ALA A 49 -32.77 55.95 -15.02
C ALA A 49 -32.23 54.87 -15.90
N VAL A 50 -31.30 55.14 -16.81
CA VAL A 50 -30.60 54.12 -17.63
C VAL A 50 -29.69 53.26 -16.79
N VAL A 51 -28.93 53.85 -15.86
CA VAL A 51 -28.11 53.09 -14.93
C VAL A 51 -28.96 52.22 -13.99
N LEU A 52 -30.09 52.73 -13.51
CA LEU A 52 -31.05 51.98 -12.70
C LEU A 52 -31.71 50.86 -13.53
N THR A 53 -32.05 51.11 -14.76
CA THR A 53 -32.59 50.08 -15.69
C THR A 53 -31.54 49.04 -16.05
N VAL A 54 -30.29 49.46 -16.29
CA VAL A 54 -29.16 48.55 -16.50
C VAL A 54 -28.84 47.75 -15.25
N VAL A 55 -28.89 48.39 -14.05
CA VAL A 55 -28.72 47.70 -12.76
C VAL A 55 -29.88 46.72 -12.50
N ILE A 56 -31.13 47.13 -12.84
CA ILE A 56 -32.30 46.27 -12.69
C ILE A 56 -32.24 45.13 -13.74
N VAL A 57 -31.77 45.39 -14.96
CA VAL A 57 -31.56 44.34 -15.97
C VAL A 57 -30.38 43.42 -15.59
N ILE A 58 -29.31 44.00 -15.00
CA ILE A 58 -28.21 43.21 -14.43
C ILE A 58 -28.67 42.45 -13.19
N LEU A 59 -29.51 43.02 -12.34
CA LEU A 59 -30.06 42.35 -11.16
C LEU A 59 -31.21 41.37 -11.50
N ALA A 60 -31.97 41.61 -12.59
CA ALA A 60 -32.97 40.70 -13.10
C ALA A 60 -32.40 39.66 -14.03
N GLY A 61 -31.24 39.96 -14.67
CA GLY A 61 -30.42 39.02 -15.43
C GLY A 61 -29.31 38.32 -14.58
N ARG A 62 -29.33 38.47 -13.25
CA ARG A 62 -28.68 37.52 -12.40
C ARG A 62 -29.47 36.21 -12.53
N ASP A 63 -29.15 35.52 -13.58
CA ASP A 63 -29.43 34.11 -13.65
C ASP A 63 -29.07 33.51 -12.27
N ARG A 64 -30.07 32.97 -11.60
CA ARG A 64 -29.82 31.97 -10.57
C ARG A 64 -28.94 31.00 -11.31
N GLY A 65 -27.71 30.80 -10.80
CA GLY A 65 -26.78 29.86 -11.40
C GLY A 65 -27.52 28.60 -11.80
N PRO A 66 -27.06 27.85 -12.78
CA PRO A 66 -27.75 26.64 -13.19
C PRO A 66 -28.05 25.87 -11.92
N GLN A 67 -29.33 25.69 -11.66
CA GLN A 67 -29.77 24.81 -10.61
C GLN A 67 -29.16 23.45 -11.00
N ALA A 68 -28.38 22.84 -10.15
CA ALA A 68 -27.91 21.48 -10.37
C ALA A 68 -29.13 20.66 -10.84
N PRO A 69 -29.00 19.82 -11.86
CA PRO A 69 -30.10 18.97 -12.28
C PRO A 69 -30.64 18.31 -11.02
N ALA A 70 -31.95 18.26 -10.89
CA ALA A 70 -32.58 17.55 -9.78
C ALA A 70 -31.98 16.15 -9.77
N VAL A 71 -31.44 15.73 -8.63
CA VAL A 71 -31.02 14.34 -8.45
C VAL A 71 -32.19 13.48 -8.91
N PRO A 72 -31.99 12.52 -9.82
CA PRO A 72 -33.06 11.69 -10.30
C PRO A 72 -33.75 11.03 -9.11
N ASP A 73 -35.07 10.90 -9.16
CA ASP A 73 -35.79 10.13 -8.15
C ASP A 73 -35.38 8.67 -8.30
N VAL A 74 -34.40 8.26 -7.50
CA VAL A 74 -33.86 6.91 -7.53
C VAL A 74 -34.85 5.87 -6.96
N GLY A 75 -35.92 6.33 -6.31
CA GLY A 75 -36.90 5.45 -5.66
C GLY A 75 -36.34 4.80 -4.40
N GLN A 76 -37.01 3.72 -3.97
CA GLN A 76 -36.57 2.95 -2.80
C GLN A 76 -35.82 1.68 -3.25
N SER A 77 -34.91 1.20 -2.40
CA SER A 77 -34.20 -0.06 -2.61
C SER A 77 -35.19 -1.21 -2.73
N ALA A 78 -34.96 -2.08 -3.71
CA ALA A 78 -35.68 -3.35 -3.88
C ALA A 78 -35.00 -4.51 -3.11
N GLY A 79 -33.90 -4.23 -2.42
CA GLY A 79 -33.05 -5.19 -1.72
C GLY A 79 -31.59 -4.99 -2.10
N ALA A 80 -30.69 -5.67 -1.40
CA ALA A 80 -29.26 -5.67 -1.71
C ALA A 80 -29.01 -6.16 -3.15
N TRP A 81 -28.16 -5.47 -3.88
CA TRP A 81 -27.74 -5.80 -5.24
C TRP A 81 -28.89 -5.98 -6.24
N ALA A 82 -30.05 -5.42 -5.94
CA ALA A 82 -31.26 -5.54 -6.73
C ALA A 82 -31.61 -4.25 -7.47
N LYS A 83 -32.20 -4.40 -8.67
CA LYS A 83 -32.71 -3.30 -9.49
C LYS A 83 -34.15 -2.99 -9.05
N ASN A 84 -34.40 -1.72 -8.75
CA ASN A 84 -35.76 -1.29 -8.41
C ASN A 84 -36.63 -0.97 -9.64
N GLU A 85 -37.89 -0.60 -9.40
CA GLU A 85 -38.84 -0.23 -10.47
C GLU A 85 -38.42 1.03 -11.25
N ASN A 86 -37.58 1.91 -10.66
CA ASN A 86 -37.05 3.10 -11.33
C ASN A 86 -35.78 2.79 -12.15
N GLY A 87 -35.33 1.53 -12.16
CA GLY A 87 -34.20 1.06 -12.95
C GLY A 87 -32.84 1.30 -12.32
N PHE A 88 -32.76 1.57 -11.00
CA PHE A 88 -31.52 1.74 -10.27
C PHE A 88 -31.19 0.47 -9.47
N TYR A 89 -29.90 0.10 -9.45
CA TYR A 89 -29.37 -0.88 -8.55
C TYR A 89 -29.05 -0.25 -7.20
N PHE A 90 -29.16 -1.05 -6.16
CA PHE A 90 -28.84 -0.65 -4.79
C PHE A 90 -27.80 -1.60 -4.20
N ASN A 91 -26.87 -1.07 -3.43
CA ASN A 91 -25.88 -1.86 -2.69
C ASN A 91 -26.51 -2.54 -1.46
N ASP A 92 -25.72 -3.28 -0.72
CA ASP A 92 -26.12 -3.96 0.50
C ASP A 92 -26.51 -3.00 1.65
N ALA A 93 -25.98 -1.78 1.66
CA ALA A 93 -26.39 -0.72 2.58
C ALA A 93 -27.71 -0.03 2.18
N GLY A 94 -28.29 -0.39 1.04
CA GLY A 94 -29.53 0.21 0.53
C GLY A 94 -29.31 1.57 -0.15
N GLU A 95 -28.10 1.87 -0.60
CA GLU A 95 -27.75 3.08 -1.33
C GLU A 95 -27.75 2.81 -2.84
N PRO A 96 -28.14 3.78 -3.70
CA PRO A 96 -28.16 3.58 -5.13
C PRO A 96 -26.76 3.56 -5.74
N ILE A 97 -26.50 2.55 -6.58
CA ILE A 97 -25.29 2.46 -7.40
C ILE A 97 -25.56 3.18 -8.72
N LEU A 98 -25.39 4.50 -8.72
CA LEU A 98 -25.83 5.39 -9.82
C LEU A 98 -25.17 5.07 -11.17
N ALA A 99 -23.94 4.57 -11.16
CA ALA A 99 -23.19 4.24 -12.37
C ALA A 99 -23.45 2.82 -12.89
N ALA A 100 -24.13 1.96 -12.13
CA ALA A 100 -24.39 0.60 -12.55
C ALA A 100 -25.48 0.54 -13.65
N THR A 101 -25.15 -0.09 -14.76
CA THR A 101 -26.03 -0.24 -15.92
C THR A 101 -26.62 -1.63 -16.04
N SER A 102 -25.86 -2.63 -15.64
CA SER A 102 -26.29 -4.03 -15.65
C SER A 102 -25.61 -4.82 -14.51
N LYS A 103 -26.28 -5.88 -14.06
CA LYS A 103 -25.80 -6.83 -13.07
C LYS A 103 -25.43 -8.14 -13.74
N GLY A 104 -24.26 -8.68 -13.38
CA GLY A 104 -23.77 -9.98 -13.82
C GLY A 104 -23.40 -10.87 -12.66
N ILE A 105 -22.93 -12.05 -13.00
CA ILE A 105 -22.23 -12.97 -12.11
C ILE A 105 -20.96 -13.45 -12.80
N ASP A 106 -19.91 -13.70 -12.03
CA ASP A 106 -18.80 -14.45 -12.52
C ASP A 106 -18.83 -15.88 -11.99
N VAL A 107 -18.39 -16.82 -12.81
CA VAL A 107 -18.52 -18.25 -12.54
C VAL A 107 -17.32 -19.03 -13.04
N SER A 108 -17.03 -20.09 -12.32
CA SER A 108 -16.01 -21.08 -12.62
C SER A 108 -16.50 -22.48 -12.26
N LYS A 109 -15.63 -23.47 -12.29
CA LYS A 109 -15.93 -24.82 -11.84
C LYS A 109 -16.48 -24.87 -10.40
N TYR A 110 -16.15 -23.89 -9.58
CA TYR A 110 -16.60 -23.84 -8.17
C TYR A 110 -18.09 -23.56 -8.01
N GLN A 111 -18.70 -22.86 -8.98
CA GLN A 111 -20.16 -22.64 -9.00
C GLN A 111 -20.91 -23.84 -9.56
N GLY A 112 -20.21 -24.84 -10.11
CA GLY A 112 -20.79 -26.02 -10.72
C GLY A 112 -21.57 -25.70 -12.00
N GLN A 113 -22.46 -26.61 -12.38
CA GLN A 113 -23.30 -26.41 -13.55
C GLN A 113 -24.39 -25.37 -13.26
N VAL A 114 -24.38 -24.25 -13.97
CA VAL A 114 -25.28 -23.11 -13.76
C VAL A 114 -26.59 -23.31 -14.50
N ASP A 115 -27.72 -23.09 -13.83
CA ASP A 115 -29.04 -22.93 -14.45
C ASP A 115 -29.20 -21.47 -14.94
N TRP A 116 -28.74 -21.22 -16.15
CA TRP A 116 -28.73 -19.88 -16.74
C TRP A 116 -30.11 -19.28 -17.01
N GLU A 117 -31.15 -20.10 -17.19
CA GLU A 117 -32.53 -19.61 -17.29
C GLU A 117 -32.98 -19.02 -15.95
N LYS A 118 -32.59 -19.67 -14.86
CA LYS A 118 -32.88 -19.19 -13.52
C LYS A 118 -32.04 -17.95 -13.17
N ALA A 119 -30.75 -17.92 -13.54
CA ALA A 119 -29.89 -16.78 -13.36
C ALA A 119 -30.48 -15.54 -14.07
N GLN A 120 -30.86 -15.68 -15.34
CA GLN A 120 -31.47 -14.61 -16.13
C GLN A 120 -32.80 -14.14 -15.50
N ALA A 121 -33.64 -15.08 -15.03
CA ALA A 121 -34.88 -14.76 -14.35
C ALA A 121 -34.67 -14.01 -13.02
N ASN A 122 -33.51 -14.18 -12.38
CA ASN A 122 -33.10 -13.47 -11.16
C ASN A 122 -32.36 -12.15 -11.47
N GLY A 123 -32.41 -11.70 -12.72
CA GLY A 123 -31.86 -10.40 -13.12
C GLY A 123 -30.39 -10.39 -13.47
N VAL A 124 -29.79 -11.54 -13.82
CA VAL A 124 -28.46 -11.59 -14.43
C VAL A 124 -28.58 -11.14 -15.87
N GLU A 125 -27.85 -10.09 -16.22
CA GLU A 125 -27.88 -9.43 -17.53
C GLU A 125 -26.58 -9.68 -18.33
N PHE A 126 -25.50 -10.14 -17.69
CA PHE A 126 -24.25 -10.58 -18.30
C PHE A 126 -23.54 -11.63 -17.46
N ALA A 127 -22.53 -12.28 -18.02
CA ALA A 127 -21.70 -13.27 -17.35
C ALA A 127 -20.21 -13.06 -17.60
N LEU A 128 -19.39 -13.39 -16.61
CA LEU A 128 -17.96 -13.55 -16.76
C LEU A 128 -17.63 -15.01 -16.44
N ILE A 129 -17.06 -15.72 -17.39
CA ILE A 129 -16.90 -17.18 -17.31
C ILE A 129 -15.41 -17.50 -17.33
N ARG A 130 -14.93 -18.18 -16.27
CA ARG A 130 -13.57 -18.67 -16.31
C ARG A 130 -13.42 -19.67 -17.43
N CYS A 131 -12.47 -19.43 -18.35
CA CYS A 131 -12.19 -20.42 -19.39
C CYS A 131 -11.14 -21.45 -18.94
N GLY A 132 -10.21 -21.06 -18.10
CA GLY A 132 -9.14 -21.92 -17.62
C GLY A 132 -8.26 -21.21 -16.60
N PHE A 133 -7.13 -21.84 -16.27
CA PHE A 133 -6.13 -21.30 -15.36
C PHE A 133 -4.74 -21.74 -15.85
N GLY A 134 -3.75 -20.84 -15.76
CA GLY A 134 -2.39 -21.13 -16.24
C GLY A 134 -2.32 -21.49 -17.73
N SER A 135 -1.29 -22.17 -18.13
CA SER A 135 -1.07 -22.63 -19.51
C SER A 135 -1.99 -23.80 -19.90
N GLU A 136 -2.03 -24.13 -21.20
CA GLU A 136 -2.87 -25.24 -21.72
C GLU A 136 -2.66 -26.58 -20.99
N TRP A 137 -1.44 -26.82 -20.52
CA TRP A 137 -1.01 -28.12 -20.02
C TRP A 137 -0.04 -27.96 -18.84
N ASN A 138 -0.35 -28.58 -17.70
CA ASN A 138 0.50 -28.49 -16.51
C ASN A 138 1.76 -29.38 -16.54
N GLY A 139 1.93 -30.18 -17.59
CA GLY A 139 3.07 -31.10 -17.72
C GLY A 139 2.93 -32.43 -16.98
N GLU A 140 1.86 -32.64 -16.24
CA GLU A 140 1.59 -33.81 -15.39
C GLU A 140 0.28 -34.51 -15.82
N GLY A 141 0.37 -35.79 -16.21
CA GLY A 141 -0.81 -36.58 -16.55
C GLY A 141 -1.51 -36.19 -17.85
N ASP A 142 -2.76 -36.61 -18.01
CA ASP A 142 -3.58 -36.39 -19.22
C ASP A 142 -4.70 -35.41 -18.93
N TYR A 143 -4.34 -34.19 -18.48
CA TYR A 143 -5.36 -33.23 -18.13
C TYR A 143 -4.98 -31.80 -18.54
N ALA A 144 -5.95 -31.11 -19.12
CA ALA A 144 -5.84 -29.70 -19.49
C ALA A 144 -6.23 -28.81 -18.29
N GLN A 145 -5.66 -27.61 -18.26
CA GLN A 145 -6.01 -26.59 -17.25
C GLN A 145 -7.25 -25.80 -17.66
N ASP A 146 -8.14 -26.39 -18.43
CA ASP A 146 -9.43 -25.83 -18.81
C ASP A 146 -10.39 -25.80 -17.61
N ASP A 147 -11.26 -24.82 -17.57
CA ASP A 147 -12.39 -24.88 -16.63
C ASP A 147 -13.42 -25.89 -17.14
N GLU A 148 -13.77 -26.88 -16.31
CA GLU A 148 -14.64 -28.01 -16.71
C GLU A 148 -16.05 -27.58 -17.16
N TYR A 149 -16.48 -26.37 -16.79
CA TYR A 149 -17.80 -25.83 -17.19
C TYR A 149 -17.69 -24.71 -18.21
N TRP A 150 -16.50 -24.40 -18.75
CA TRP A 150 -16.31 -23.34 -19.72
C TRP A 150 -17.26 -23.46 -20.91
N GLU A 151 -17.19 -24.59 -21.62
CA GLU A 151 -18.00 -24.78 -22.84
C GLU A 151 -19.50 -24.79 -22.54
N TYR A 152 -19.91 -25.45 -21.44
CA TYR A 152 -21.29 -25.48 -21.02
C TYR A 152 -21.83 -24.07 -20.75
N ASN A 153 -21.11 -23.27 -19.97
CA ASN A 153 -21.54 -21.92 -19.61
C ASN A 153 -21.58 -20.99 -20.81
N ALA A 154 -20.55 -21.05 -21.68
CA ALA A 154 -20.48 -20.27 -22.91
C ALA A 154 -21.61 -20.63 -23.90
N ASP A 155 -21.92 -21.91 -24.03
CA ASP A 155 -23.03 -22.40 -24.86
C ASP A 155 -24.39 -21.94 -24.37
N GLU A 156 -24.63 -22.08 -23.07
CA GLU A 156 -25.89 -21.68 -22.48
C GLU A 156 -26.09 -20.16 -22.54
N CYS A 157 -25.05 -19.38 -22.25
CA CYS A 157 -25.12 -17.93 -22.43
C CYS A 157 -25.39 -17.53 -23.89
N THR A 158 -24.72 -18.22 -24.85
CA THR A 158 -24.99 -18.04 -26.28
C THR A 158 -26.42 -18.39 -26.65
N ARG A 159 -26.92 -19.54 -26.15
CA ARG A 159 -28.31 -20.02 -26.40
C ARG A 159 -29.38 -19.04 -25.90
N LEU A 160 -29.15 -18.46 -24.75
CA LEU A 160 -30.06 -17.55 -24.06
C LEU A 160 -29.91 -16.09 -24.48
N GLY A 161 -28.83 -15.79 -25.22
CA GLY A 161 -28.47 -14.41 -25.61
C GLY A 161 -28.00 -13.57 -24.41
N ILE A 162 -27.41 -14.19 -23.41
CA ILE A 162 -26.78 -13.52 -22.28
C ILE A 162 -25.40 -13.05 -22.76
N PRO A 163 -25.12 -11.73 -22.77
CA PRO A 163 -23.79 -11.22 -23.07
C PRO A 163 -22.75 -11.81 -22.10
N PHE A 164 -21.62 -12.26 -22.61
CA PHE A 164 -20.57 -12.78 -21.72
C PHE A 164 -19.17 -12.41 -22.19
N GLY A 165 -18.25 -12.37 -21.23
CA GLY A 165 -16.81 -12.34 -21.37
C GLY A 165 -16.19 -13.56 -20.73
N THR A 166 -14.88 -13.63 -20.81
CA THR A 166 -14.14 -14.73 -20.17
C THR A 166 -12.92 -14.23 -19.42
N TYR A 167 -12.46 -15.02 -18.46
CA TYR A 167 -11.22 -14.75 -17.77
C TYR A 167 -10.36 -16.00 -17.64
N LEU A 168 -9.05 -15.78 -17.61
CA LEU A 168 -8.05 -16.78 -17.32
C LEU A 168 -7.35 -16.42 -16.00
N TYR A 169 -7.40 -17.34 -15.04
CA TYR A 169 -6.65 -17.21 -13.79
C TYR A 169 -5.15 -17.45 -14.06
N SER A 170 -4.32 -16.44 -13.85
CA SER A 170 -2.91 -16.47 -14.21
C SER A 170 -2.03 -17.01 -13.10
N TYR A 171 -1.08 -17.88 -13.48
CA TYR A 171 0.06 -18.30 -12.67
C TYR A 171 1.39 -17.79 -13.24
N ALA A 172 1.35 -16.98 -14.31
CA ALA A 172 2.56 -16.57 -15.01
C ALA A 172 3.40 -15.61 -14.16
N THR A 173 4.66 -15.96 -13.98
CA THR A 173 5.68 -15.12 -13.37
C THR A 173 6.73 -14.64 -14.38
N THR A 174 6.61 -15.04 -15.65
CA THR A 174 7.47 -14.62 -16.75
C THR A 174 6.65 -14.37 -18.02
N GLU A 175 7.14 -13.50 -18.91
CA GLU A 175 6.50 -13.24 -20.21
C GLU A 175 6.30 -14.51 -21.05
N GLU A 176 7.22 -15.49 -20.94
CA GLU A 176 7.08 -16.76 -21.67
C GLU A 176 5.89 -17.56 -21.15
N GLN A 177 5.71 -17.62 -19.83
CA GLN A 177 4.54 -18.26 -19.23
C GLN A 177 3.25 -17.53 -19.60
N ALA A 178 3.25 -16.18 -19.58
CA ALA A 178 2.10 -15.39 -20.00
C ALA A 178 1.71 -15.63 -21.47
N ARG A 179 2.69 -15.83 -22.37
CA ARG A 179 2.43 -16.23 -23.75
C ARG A 179 1.78 -17.62 -23.83
N LEU A 180 2.23 -18.57 -23.02
CA LEU A 180 1.59 -19.90 -22.95
C LEU A 180 0.14 -19.82 -22.44
N GLU A 181 -0.14 -18.89 -21.53
CA GLU A 181 -1.50 -18.61 -21.09
C GLU A 181 -2.34 -17.94 -22.20
N GLY A 182 -1.74 -17.07 -23.01
CA GLY A 182 -2.34 -16.54 -24.24
C GLY A 182 -2.66 -17.62 -25.28
N ASP A 183 -1.77 -18.60 -25.44
CA ASP A 183 -2.01 -19.79 -26.25
C ASP A 183 -3.21 -20.59 -25.75
N HIS A 184 -3.33 -20.74 -24.43
CA HIS A 184 -4.42 -21.44 -23.78
C HIS A 184 -5.79 -20.78 -24.10
N VAL A 185 -5.89 -19.48 -23.88
CA VAL A 185 -7.14 -18.74 -24.21
C VAL A 185 -7.43 -18.79 -25.70
N ALA A 186 -6.41 -18.66 -26.56
CA ALA A 186 -6.61 -18.75 -28.00
C ALA A 186 -7.22 -20.10 -28.44
N ARG A 187 -6.76 -21.20 -27.83
CA ARG A 187 -7.35 -22.52 -28.05
C ARG A 187 -8.79 -22.61 -27.54
N LEU A 188 -9.05 -22.11 -26.33
CA LEU A 188 -10.39 -22.14 -25.72
C LEU A 188 -11.40 -21.28 -26.47
N LEU A 189 -10.94 -20.25 -27.16
CA LEU A 189 -11.77 -19.43 -28.05
C LEU A 189 -11.86 -19.98 -29.48
N GLY A 190 -11.24 -21.13 -29.76
CA GLY A 190 -11.26 -21.75 -31.08
C GLY A 190 -10.41 -21.03 -32.13
N LEU A 191 -9.48 -20.17 -31.72
CA LEU A 191 -8.55 -19.44 -32.60
C LEU A 191 -7.29 -20.24 -32.94
N LYS A 192 -6.96 -21.22 -32.12
CA LYS A 192 -5.74 -22.04 -32.19
C LYS A 192 -6.11 -23.52 -32.03
N ALA A 193 -5.44 -24.40 -32.77
CA ALA A 193 -5.53 -25.83 -32.54
C ALA A 193 -4.69 -26.25 -31.33
N PRO A 194 -5.05 -27.35 -30.64
CA PRO A 194 -4.23 -27.90 -29.55
C PRO A 194 -2.81 -28.27 -30.05
N ASP A 195 -1.78 -27.86 -29.34
CA ASP A 195 -0.40 -28.16 -29.66
C ASP A 195 0.06 -29.52 -29.09
N HIS A 196 -0.54 -29.95 -27.99
CA HIS A 196 -0.17 -31.17 -27.27
C HIS A 196 -1.07 -32.34 -27.65
N GLU A 197 -0.45 -33.52 -27.84
CA GLU A 197 -1.18 -34.74 -28.21
C GLU A 197 -2.27 -35.11 -27.18
N GLY A 198 -2.02 -34.86 -25.87
CA GLY A 198 -2.98 -35.07 -24.80
C GLY A 198 -4.18 -34.11 -24.82
N LEU A 199 -4.10 -33.03 -25.59
CA LEU A 199 -5.19 -32.05 -25.74
C LEU A 199 -6.11 -32.28 -26.93
N LYS A 200 -5.92 -33.39 -27.68
CA LYS A 200 -6.70 -33.66 -28.89
C LYS A 200 -8.22 -33.69 -28.69
N ASP A 201 -8.63 -34.15 -27.50
CA ASP A 201 -10.05 -34.27 -27.16
C ASP A 201 -10.59 -33.00 -26.54
N TYR A 202 -9.73 -31.97 -26.31
CA TYR A 202 -10.07 -30.67 -25.78
C TYR A 202 -10.15 -29.59 -26.88
N THR A 203 -10.86 -29.90 -27.95
CA THR A 203 -11.08 -28.96 -29.05
C THR A 203 -12.20 -28.01 -28.71
N SER A 204 -11.90 -26.71 -28.68
CA SER A 204 -12.92 -25.69 -28.50
C SER A 204 -13.49 -25.24 -29.84
N LYS A 205 -14.71 -24.72 -29.82
CA LYS A 205 -15.37 -24.08 -30.95
C LYS A 205 -15.18 -22.57 -30.86
N PRO A 206 -15.27 -21.84 -32.00
CA PRO A 206 -15.16 -20.39 -31.94
C PRO A 206 -16.31 -19.77 -31.17
N TYR A 207 -15.97 -19.02 -30.13
CA TYR A 207 -16.92 -18.22 -29.35
C TYR A 207 -16.83 -16.75 -29.74
N GLN A 208 -17.97 -16.05 -29.74
CA GLN A 208 -18.02 -14.61 -29.90
C GLN A 208 -18.35 -13.98 -28.56
N LEU A 209 -17.36 -13.30 -28.01
CA LEU A 209 -17.50 -12.60 -26.74
C LEU A 209 -18.19 -11.24 -26.94
N SER A 210 -19.02 -10.85 -25.99
CA SER A 210 -19.68 -9.52 -25.94
C SER A 210 -19.03 -8.61 -24.90
N LEU A 211 -18.16 -9.17 -24.05
CA LEU A 211 -17.33 -8.48 -23.07
C LEU A 211 -15.88 -8.92 -23.28
N PRO A 212 -14.90 -8.25 -22.64
CA PRO A 212 -13.49 -8.55 -22.81
C PRO A 212 -13.07 -9.97 -22.47
N VAL A 213 -11.88 -10.34 -22.94
CA VAL A 213 -11.04 -11.34 -22.29
C VAL A 213 -10.34 -10.63 -21.14
N TYR A 214 -10.50 -11.13 -19.93
CA TYR A 214 -9.82 -10.61 -18.74
C TYR A 214 -8.63 -11.49 -18.37
N TYR A 215 -7.49 -10.83 -18.14
CA TYR A 215 -6.32 -11.45 -17.55
C TYR A 215 -6.43 -11.26 -16.04
N ASP A 216 -6.58 -12.35 -15.31
CA ASP A 216 -6.84 -12.36 -13.87
C ASP A 216 -5.53 -12.44 -13.10
N LEU A 217 -5.17 -11.31 -12.48
CA LEU A 217 -3.89 -11.07 -11.80
C LEU A 217 -4.10 -11.03 -10.29
N GLU A 218 -4.34 -12.18 -9.66
CA GLU A 218 -4.55 -12.24 -8.20
C GLU A 218 -3.80 -13.38 -7.51
N ASP A 219 -3.07 -14.22 -8.27
CA ASP A 219 -2.39 -15.37 -7.67
C ASP A 219 -1.24 -14.94 -6.75
N PRO A 220 -1.10 -15.54 -5.57
CA PRO A 220 -0.01 -15.23 -4.65
C PRO A 220 1.40 -15.34 -5.25
N ASP A 221 1.60 -16.24 -6.22
CA ASP A 221 2.92 -16.45 -6.83
C ASP A 221 3.40 -15.25 -7.67
N ILE A 222 2.46 -14.39 -8.13
CA ILE A 222 2.80 -13.18 -8.86
C ILE A 222 2.99 -11.95 -7.95
N THR A 223 2.87 -12.10 -6.63
CA THR A 223 3.07 -11.00 -5.67
C THR A 223 4.47 -10.41 -5.69
N GLY A 224 5.46 -11.20 -6.15
CA GLY A 224 6.85 -10.77 -6.29
C GLY A 224 7.15 -9.89 -7.49
N LEU A 225 6.20 -9.69 -8.41
CA LEU A 225 6.40 -8.91 -9.63
C LEU A 225 6.17 -7.42 -9.40
N PHE A 226 6.90 -6.59 -10.15
CA PHE A 226 6.74 -5.14 -10.14
C PHE A 226 5.68 -4.68 -11.14
N PRO A 227 5.20 -3.42 -10.98
CA PRO A 227 4.23 -2.87 -11.92
C PRO A 227 4.65 -2.97 -13.39
N ASP A 228 5.90 -2.68 -13.72
CA ASP A 228 6.44 -2.78 -15.09
C ASP A 228 6.53 -4.23 -15.57
N GLU A 229 6.87 -5.17 -14.69
CA GLU A 229 6.91 -6.59 -15.01
C GLU A 229 5.50 -7.18 -15.19
N MET A 230 4.57 -6.80 -14.31
CA MET A 230 3.15 -7.17 -14.47
C MET A 230 2.58 -6.60 -15.78
N ALA A 231 2.96 -5.38 -16.14
CA ALA A 231 2.57 -4.78 -17.41
C ALA A 231 3.18 -5.53 -18.60
N ALA A 232 4.46 -5.93 -18.51
CA ALA A 232 5.12 -6.73 -19.54
C ALA A 232 4.49 -8.11 -19.70
N LEU A 233 4.14 -8.77 -18.59
CA LEU A 233 3.38 -10.02 -18.58
C LEU A 233 2.02 -9.86 -19.28
N THR A 234 1.28 -8.84 -18.90
CA THR A 234 -0.03 -8.54 -19.46
C THR A 234 0.06 -8.29 -20.97
N ALA A 235 1.06 -7.52 -21.39
CA ALA A 235 1.32 -7.29 -22.81
C ALA A 235 1.67 -8.60 -23.53
N ALA A 236 2.56 -9.42 -22.96
CA ALA A 236 2.93 -10.70 -23.54
C ALA A 236 1.75 -11.66 -23.72
N PHE A 237 0.83 -11.70 -22.75
CA PHE A 237 -0.41 -12.46 -22.83
C PHE A 237 -1.31 -12.00 -23.98
N PHE A 238 -1.59 -10.71 -24.05
CA PHE A 238 -2.49 -10.16 -25.07
C PHE A 238 -1.86 -10.14 -26.45
N ASP A 239 -0.57 -9.80 -26.60
CA ASP A 239 0.18 -9.89 -27.85
C ASP A 239 0.11 -11.32 -28.45
N GLN A 240 0.25 -12.33 -27.58
CA GLN A 240 0.15 -13.71 -27.97
C GLN A 240 -1.27 -14.08 -28.46
N LEU A 241 -2.28 -13.65 -27.71
CA LEU A 241 -3.68 -13.89 -28.10
C LEU A 241 -4.02 -13.18 -29.42
N GLU A 242 -3.56 -11.95 -29.62
CA GLU A 242 -3.70 -11.22 -30.88
C GLU A 242 -2.99 -11.89 -32.05
N SER A 243 -1.86 -12.53 -31.79
CA SER A 243 -1.11 -13.26 -32.85
C SER A 243 -1.94 -14.36 -33.49
N TYR A 244 -2.95 -14.89 -32.80
CA TYR A 244 -3.94 -15.84 -33.32
C TYR A 244 -5.18 -15.20 -33.91
N GLY A 245 -5.20 -13.86 -34.03
CA GLY A 245 -6.26 -13.11 -34.66
C GLY A 245 -7.38 -12.69 -33.74
N TYR A 246 -7.17 -12.68 -32.41
CA TYR A 246 -8.10 -12.06 -31.49
C TYR A 246 -8.15 -10.54 -31.73
N THR A 247 -9.34 -9.99 -31.88
CA THR A 247 -9.58 -8.57 -32.11
C THR A 247 -10.66 -8.02 -31.17
N GLY A 248 -11.04 -8.80 -30.14
CA GLY A 248 -12.01 -8.36 -29.13
C GLY A 248 -11.38 -7.46 -28.08
N GLU A 249 -12.21 -7.00 -27.18
CA GLU A 249 -11.77 -6.17 -26.05
C GLU A 249 -10.91 -6.98 -25.06
N GLN A 250 -9.94 -6.29 -24.47
CA GLN A 250 -8.99 -6.82 -23.49
C GLN A 250 -9.20 -6.10 -22.17
N GLY A 251 -9.11 -6.80 -21.06
CA GLY A 251 -9.27 -6.24 -19.73
C GLY A 251 -8.42 -6.95 -18.70
N ILE A 252 -8.32 -6.37 -17.53
CA ILE A 252 -7.58 -6.91 -16.40
C ILE A 252 -8.52 -7.04 -15.22
N TYR A 253 -8.51 -8.20 -14.56
CA TYR A 253 -9.12 -8.37 -13.26
C TYR A 253 -8.04 -8.32 -12.18
N ALA A 254 -8.34 -7.57 -11.13
CA ALA A 254 -7.56 -7.54 -9.89
C ALA A 254 -8.40 -6.98 -8.74
N SER A 255 -7.99 -7.26 -7.50
CA SER A 255 -8.54 -6.57 -6.34
C SER A 255 -8.24 -5.07 -6.41
N LEU A 256 -9.05 -4.25 -5.72
CA LEU A 256 -8.82 -2.81 -5.61
C LEU A 256 -7.43 -2.47 -5.08
N ASN A 257 -6.96 -3.24 -4.08
CA ASN A 257 -5.64 -3.04 -3.51
C ASN A 257 -4.53 -3.28 -4.55
N TRP A 258 -4.65 -4.34 -5.34
CA TRP A 258 -3.70 -4.62 -6.41
C TRP A 258 -3.78 -3.57 -7.53
N THR A 259 -4.97 -3.18 -7.90
CA THR A 259 -5.17 -2.11 -8.90
C THR A 259 -4.42 -0.83 -8.50
N ARG A 260 -4.50 -0.45 -7.22
CA ARG A 260 -3.83 0.75 -6.69
C ARG A 260 -2.32 0.58 -6.50
N ALA A 261 -1.89 -0.59 -6.03
CA ALA A 261 -0.50 -0.81 -5.62
C ALA A 261 0.37 -1.42 -6.72
N ARG A 262 -0.21 -2.19 -7.64
CA ARG A 262 0.52 -3.01 -8.60
C ARG A 262 0.26 -2.62 -10.07
N LEU A 263 -0.96 -2.23 -10.42
CA LEU A 263 -1.29 -1.86 -11.79
C LEU A 263 -1.02 -0.37 -12.05
N THR A 264 0.12 0.12 -11.59
CA THR A 264 0.49 1.55 -11.59
C THR A 264 1.40 1.95 -12.75
N ASP A 265 2.01 1.00 -13.45
CA ASP A 265 2.84 1.31 -14.61
C ASP A 265 2.01 1.98 -15.74
N PRO A 266 2.53 3.02 -16.42
CA PRO A 266 1.83 3.67 -17.53
C PRO A 266 1.45 2.72 -18.68
N ALA A 267 2.12 1.59 -18.86
CA ALA A 267 1.74 0.62 -19.88
C ALA A 267 0.33 0.02 -19.64
N PHE A 268 -0.15 0.01 -18.40
CA PHE A 268 -1.51 -0.40 -18.10
C PHE A 268 -2.59 0.53 -18.65
N ASP A 269 -2.23 1.75 -19.08
CA ASP A 269 -3.19 2.70 -19.67
C ASP A 269 -3.88 2.11 -20.92
N ALA A 270 -3.25 1.11 -21.56
CA ALA A 270 -3.86 0.39 -22.67
C ALA A 270 -5.13 -0.42 -22.29
N TRP A 271 -5.27 -0.79 -21.03
CA TRP A 271 -6.37 -1.64 -20.55
C TRP A 271 -7.22 -0.99 -19.44
N ARG A 272 -6.85 0.20 -18.93
CA ARG A 272 -7.53 0.85 -17.78
C ARG A 272 -9.04 0.99 -17.98
N ASP A 273 -9.47 1.32 -19.19
CA ASP A 273 -10.90 1.48 -19.49
C ASP A 273 -11.69 0.17 -19.34
N ASN A 274 -11.01 -0.96 -19.37
CA ASN A 274 -11.58 -2.29 -19.19
C ASN A 274 -11.10 -2.99 -17.90
N PHE A 275 -10.79 -2.24 -16.85
CA PHE A 275 -10.51 -2.85 -15.57
C PHE A 275 -11.78 -3.46 -14.97
N TRP A 276 -11.65 -4.67 -14.47
CA TRP A 276 -12.61 -5.36 -13.63
C TRP A 276 -12.04 -5.44 -12.23
N ILE A 277 -12.60 -4.66 -11.31
CA ILE A 277 -12.03 -4.45 -9.99
C ILE A 277 -12.87 -5.15 -8.94
N ALA A 278 -12.23 -6.03 -8.15
CA ALA A 278 -12.86 -6.64 -6.99
C ALA A 278 -12.71 -5.74 -5.76
N ARG A 279 -13.83 -5.41 -5.18
CA ARG A 279 -13.93 -4.87 -3.82
C ARG A 279 -15.27 -5.29 -3.23
N PHE A 280 -15.22 -6.12 -2.23
CA PHE A 280 -16.39 -6.65 -1.54
C PHE A 280 -16.86 -5.66 -0.47
N ASN A 281 -17.58 -4.66 -0.90
CA ASN A 281 -18.02 -3.55 -0.05
C ASN A 281 -19.25 -2.88 -0.70
N SER A 282 -19.94 -2.05 0.07
CA SER A 282 -21.10 -1.27 -0.43
C SER A 282 -20.73 -0.30 -1.56
N THR A 283 -19.47 0.12 -1.64
CA THR A 283 -18.95 1.02 -2.69
C THR A 283 -17.59 0.55 -3.18
N LEU A 284 -17.27 0.80 -4.46
CA LEU A 284 -15.94 0.50 -4.98
C LEU A 284 -14.88 1.48 -4.45
N GLY A 285 -15.20 2.76 -4.35
CA GLY A 285 -14.25 3.78 -3.87
C GLY A 285 -13.01 3.97 -4.76
N TYR A 286 -13.06 3.57 -6.03
CA TYR A 286 -12.02 3.79 -7.02
C TYR A 286 -12.44 4.92 -7.95
N THR A 287 -11.52 5.84 -8.22
CA THR A 287 -11.77 7.06 -9.02
C THR A 287 -11.13 7.02 -10.42
N GLY A 288 -10.27 6.01 -10.68
CA GLY A 288 -9.69 5.79 -12.00
C GLY A 288 -10.69 5.15 -12.99
N PRO A 289 -10.31 4.99 -14.26
CA PRO A 289 -11.15 4.32 -15.26
C PRO A 289 -11.34 2.83 -14.93
N TYR A 290 -12.54 2.33 -15.10
CA TYR A 290 -12.89 0.91 -14.98
C TYR A 290 -14.27 0.66 -15.62
N THR A 291 -14.54 -0.59 -15.94
CA THR A 291 -15.83 -0.99 -16.57
C THR A 291 -16.63 -1.94 -15.68
N LEU A 292 -15.97 -2.75 -14.87
CA LEU A 292 -16.65 -3.75 -14.04
C LEU A 292 -16.21 -3.63 -12.57
N TRP A 293 -17.17 -3.85 -11.69
CA TRP A 293 -16.98 -3.94 -10.25
C TRP A 293 -17.55 -5.25 -9.73
N GLN A 294 -16.69 -6.14 -9.19
CA GLN A 294 -17.11 -7.30 -8.42
C GLN A 294 -17.39 -6.85 -6.98
N ALA A 295 -18.67 -6.78 -6.64
CA ALA A 295 -19.15 -6.09 -5.46
C ALA A 295 -19.36 -7.01 -4.25
N SER A 296 -19.65 -8.30 -4.50
CA SER A 296 -19.92 -9.28 -3.46
C SER A 296 -19.53 -10.68 -3.91
N TYR A 297 -19.05 -11.50 -2.98
CA TYR A 297 -18.82 -12.95 -3.16
C TYR A 297 -19.70 -13.80 -2.22
N THR A 298 -20.61 -13.16 -1.49
CA THR A 298 -21.40 -13.79 -0.42
C THR A 298 -22.88 -13.91 -0.77
N GLU A 299 -23.25 -13.54 -2.00
CA GLU A 299 -24.66 -13.65 -2.42
C GLU A 299 -25.09 -15.12 -2.45
N PRO A 300 -26.28 -15.45 -1.91
CA PRO A 300 -26.77 -16.82 -1.94
C PRO A 300 -26.84 -17.38 -3.37
N GLY A 301 -26.15 -18.49 -3.64
CA GLY A 301 -26.04 -19.05 -4.98
C GLY A 301 -27.35 -19.61 -5.56
N ALA A 302 -28.22 -20.15 -4.71
CA ALA A 302 -29.44 -20.79 -5.15
C ALA A 302 -30.37 -19.91 -6.02
N PRO A 303 -30.59 -18.60 -5.74
CA PRO A 303 -31.37 -17.72 -6.61
C PRO A 303 -30.75 -17.54 -8.00
N TYR A 304 -29.43 -17.58 -8.12
CA TYR A 304 -28.68 -17.41 -9.36
C TYR A 304 -28.50 -18.72 -10.15
N GLY A 305 -29.05 -19.84 -9.66
CA GLY A 305 -28.96 -21.11 -10.37
C GLY A 305 -27.62 -21.82 -10.29
N VAL A 306 -26.69 -21.36 -9.43
CA VAL A 306 -25.40 -22.02 -9.19
C VAL A 306 -25.55 -23.12 -8.13
N GLN A 307 -24.58 -24.06 -8.11
CA GLN A 307 -24.59 -25.18 -7.17
C GLN A 307 -23.81 -24.88 -5.88
N SER A 308 -22.94 -23.86 -5.91
CA SER A 308 -22.25 -23.35 -4.73
C SER A 308 -23.22 -22.67 -3.75
N GLU A 309 -22.81 -22.56 -2.49
CA GLU A 309 -23.59 -21.84 -1.47
C GLU A 309 -23.71 -20.36 -1.79
N THR A 310 -22.64 -19.78 -2.37
CA THR A 310 -22.55 -18.37 -2.75
C THR A 310 -22.17 -18.20 -4.22
N VAL A 311 -22.36 -17.00 -4.72
CA VAL A 311 -21.95 -16.56 -6.06
C VAL A 311 -21.48 -15.12 -6.00
N ASP A 312 -20.53 -14.79 -6.88
CA ASP A 312 -19.99 -13.47 -7.06
C ASP A 312 -20.96 -12.62 -7.88
N VAL A 313 -21.11 -11.36 -7.48
CA VAL A 313 -22.01 -10.41 -8.15
C VAL A 313 -21.21 -9.24 -8.66
N ASP A 314 -21.41 -8.96 -9.95
CA ASP A 314 -20.72 -7.94 -10.71
C ASP A 314 -21.68 -6.88 -11.22
N PHE A 315 -21.17 -5.66 -11.28
CA PHE A 315 -21.86 -4.57 -11.96
C PHE A 315 -21.02 -4.07 -13.14
N ARG A 316 -21.67 -3.99 -14.30
CA ARG A 316 -21.14 -3.17 -15.39
C ARG A 316 -21.40 -1.72 -15.04
N MET A 317 -20.34 -0.98 -14.92
CA MET A 317 -20.37 0.43 -14.61
C MET A 317 -20.41 1.21 -15.94
N GLU A 318 -21.28 2.15 -16.04
CA GLU A 318 -21.24 3.06 -17.18
C GLU A 318 -19.95 3.87 -17.07
N GLU A 319 -19.19 3.93 -18.17
CA GLU A 319 -18.08 4.87 -18.26
C GLU A 319 -18.62 6.23 -17.84
N LEU A 320 -18.08 6.75 -16.74
CA LEU A 320 -18.43 8.09 -16.31
C LEU A 320 -17.94 9.00 -17.43
N LEU A 321 -18.86 9.56 -18.23
CA LEU A 321 -18.52 10.54 -19.27
C LEU A 321 -17.88 11.80 -18.68
N ILE A 322 -17.67 11.81 -17.35
CA ILE A 322 -16.82 12.73 -16.63
C ILE A 322 -15.92 11.87 -15.74
N THR A 323 -14.72 11.53 -16.21
CA THR A 323 -13.72 10.79 -15.43
C THR A 323 -12.92 11.72 -14.53
N GLY A 324 -12.99 13.03 -14.75
CA GLY A 324 -12.34 14.04 -13.95
C GLY A 324 -12.26 15.38 -14.65
N PHE A 325 -11.47 16.29 -14.09
CA PHE A 325 -11.14 17.55 -14.70
C PHE A 325 -9.77 17.45 -15.38
N THR A 326 -9.72 17.77 -16.68
CA THR A 326 -8.48 17.80 -17.47
C THR A 326 -8.00 19.25 -17.64
N ASP A 327 -6.70 19.46 -17.77
CA ASP A 327 -6.08 20.74 -18.15
C ASP A 327 -6.57 21.98 -17.37
N ALA A 328 -6.48 21.98 -16.07
CA ALA A 328 -6.70 23.19 -15.28
C ALA A 328 -5.54 24.17 -15.50
N LYS A 329 -5.84 25.38 -16.01
CA LYS A 329 -4.87 26.46 -16.19
C LYS A 329 -5.15 27.62 -15.24
N VAL A 330 -4.17 28.01 -14.46
CA VAL A 330 -4.24 29.21 -13.63
C VAL A 330 -3.93 30.43 -14.51
N SER A 331 -4.89 31.35 -14.63
CA SER A 331 -4.67 32.57 -15.40
C SER A 331 -3.80 33.54 -14.61
N GLY A 332 -2.56 33.76 -15.04
CA GLY A 332 -1.65 34.76 -14.51
C GLY A 332 -0.40 34.26 -13.82
N ALA A 333 -0.22 32.95 -13.71
CA ALA A 333 1.02 32.35 -13.25
C ALA A 333 1.36 31.13 -14.13
N GLU A 334 2.61 30.98 -14.54
CA GLU A 334 3.10 29.66 -14.90
C GLU A 334 3.37 28.91 -13.59
N PRO A 335 2.88 27.68 -13.40
CA PRO A 335 2.80 26.61 -14.36
C PRO A 335 1.39 26.03 -14.58
N SER A 336 1.27 25.30 -15.68
CA SER A 336 0.14 24.41 -15.94
C SER A 336 0.03 23.36 -14.84
N PHE A 337 -1.08 23.32 -14.11
CA PHE A 337 -1.44 22.17 -13.31
C PHE A 337 -1.96 21.11 -14.27
N THR A 338 -1.18 20.06 -14.50
CA THR A 338 -1.75 18.80 -14.91
C THR A 338 -2.50 18.28 -13.69
N ASN A 339 -3.81 18.14 -13.76
CA ASN A 339 -4.55 17.35 -12.80
C ASN A 339 -4.02 15.92 -12.93
N ASP A 340 -3.16 15.52 -12.00
CA ASP A 340 -2.90 14.13 -11.77
C ASP A 340 -4.23 13.53 -11.26
N THR A 341 -4.75 12.59 -11.98
CA THR A 341 -6.10 12.03 -11.83
C THR A 341 -6.35 11.29 -10.51
N TRP A 342 -5.36 11.22 -9.63
CA TRP A 342 -5.42 10.53 -8.34
C TRP A 342 -6.03 11.36 -7.20
N GLU A 343 -5.92 12.69 -7.30
CA GLU A 343 -6.49 13.60 -6.31
C GLU A 343 -7.11 14.76 -7.06
N ASN A 344 -8.40 14.74 -7.29
CA ASN A 344 -9.16 15.86 -7.88
C ASN A 344 -9.07 17.11 -6.98
N THR A 345 -7.86 17.62 -6.79
CA THR A 345 -7.58 18.76 -5.92
C THR A 345 -6.93 19.90 -6.71
N LEU A 346 -7.52 21.08 -6.61
CA LEU A 346 -7.06 22.30 -7.23
C LEU A 346 -6.61 23.28 -6.15
N TRP A 347 -5.41 23.82 -6.31
CA TRP A 347 -4.85 24.83 -5.42
C TRP A 347 -4.86 26.21 -6.06
N LEU A 348 -5.42 27.18 -5.38
CA LEU A 348 -5.39 28.57 -5.74
C LEU A 348 -4.65 29.34 -4.64
N PRO A 349 -3.36 29.69 -4.86
CA PRO A 349 -2.53 30.30 -3.82
C PRO A 349 -3.11 31.60 -3.24
N ASN A 350 -3.82 32.37 -4.07
CA ASN A 350 -4.28 33.68 -3.65
C ASN A 350 -5.77 33.88 -3.92
N VAL A 351 -6.41 34.65 -3.06
CA VAL A 351 -7.75 35.17 -3.32
C VAL A 351 -7.75 35.98 -4.63
N LYS A 352 -8.72 35.71 -5.49
CA LYS A 352 -8.93 36.24 -6.86
C LYS A 352 -8.21 35.44 -7.95
N ASP A 353 -7.39 34.49 -7.64
CA ASP A 353 -6.87 33.58 -8.64
C ASP A 353 -8.00 32.88 -9.38
N LYS A 354 -7.76 32.56 -10.64
CA LYS A 354 -8.75 31.93 -11.51
C LYS A 354 -8.12 30.76 -12.23
N VAL A 355 -8.89 29.68 -12.32
CA VAL A 355 -8.57 28.53 -13.15
C VAL A 355 -9.81 28.18 -13.96
N THR A 356 -9.61 27.70 -15.16
CA THR A 356 -10.69 27.11 -15.95
C THR A 356 -10.59 25.61 -15.85
N LEU A 357 -11.60 24.99 -15.28
CA LEU A 357 -11.75 23.53 -15.27
C LEU A 357 -12.34 23.10 -16.60
N THR A 358 -11.71 22.13 -17.24
CA THR A 358 -12.24 21.40 -18.39
C THR A 358 -12.53 19.98 -17.95
N THR A 359 -13.49 19.33 -18.58
CA THR A 359 -13.82 17.94 -18.34
C THR A 359 -13.59 17.16 -19.63
N ASP A 360 -13.47 15.86 -19.53
CA ASP A 360 -13.45 14.94 -20.68
C ASP A 360 -14.84 14.68 -21.25
N ALA A 361 -15.90 15.19 -20.59
CA ALA A 361 -17.26 15.06 -21.09
C ALA A 361 -17.46 15.81 -22.42
N VAL A 362 -18.10 15.14 -23.36
CA VAL A 362 -18.51 15.75 -24.64
C VAL A 362 -19.51 16.87 -24.39
N THR A 363 -19.19 18.06 -24.84
CA THR A 363 -20.02 19.26 -24.62
C THR A 363 -21.29 19.22 -25.47
N GLU A 364 -22.31 20.03 -25.09
CA GLU A 364 -23.57 20.15 -25.83
C GLU A 364 -23.34 20.58 -27.29
N ASP A 365 -22.37 21.46 -27.55
CA ASP A 365 -21.99 21.92 -28.88
C ASP A 365 -21.39 20.81 -29.77
N GLU A 366 -20.87 19.75 -29.16
CA GLU A 366 -20.28 18.56 -29.78
C GLU A 366 -21.27 17.38 -29.85
N GLY A 367 -22.52 17.59 -29.46
CA GLY A 367 -23.59 16.58 -29.45
C GLY A 367 -23.70 15.80 -28.12
N GLY A 368 -22.98 16.23 -27.10
CA GLY A 368 -23.04 15.66 -25.73
C GLY A 368 -24.14 16.30 -24.90
N GLN A 369 -24.06 16.05 -23.59
CA GLN A 369 -24.99 16.61 -22.62
C GLN A 369 -24.45 17.93 -22.04
N ARG A 370 -25.39 18.79 -21.63
CA ARG A 370 -25.04 20.03 -20.93
C ARG A 370 -24.41 19.71 -19.58
N ILE A 371 -23.31 20.41 -19.27
CA ILE A 371 -22.58 20.30 -18.01
C ILE A 371 -23.00 21.44 -17.09
N PHE A 372 -23.28 21.13 -15.82
CA PHE A 372 -23.58 22.06 -14.76
C PHE A 372 -22.45 22.06 -13.74
N PHE A 373 -21.90 23.23 -13.44
CA PHE A 373 -20.88 23.41 -12.41
C PHE A 373 -21.50 24.04 -11.16
N ALA A 374 -21.17 23.49 -10.00
CA ALA A 374 -21.58 24.01 -8.70
C ALA A 374 -20.41 23.99 -7.71
N SER A 375 -20.38 24.94 -6.79
CA SER A 375 -19.45 24.97 -5.68
C SER A 375 -20.20 24.66 -4.37
N SER A 376 -19.62 23.86 -3.50
CA SER A 376 -20.16 23.59 -2.16
C SER A 376 -20.05 24.81 -1.25
N ASP A 377 -19.08 25.71 -1.49
CA ASP A 377 -18.92 26.98 -0.78
C ASP A 377 -18.40 28.09 -1.71
N GLU A 378 -19.33 28.93 -2.18
CA GLU A 378 -19.00 30.10 -3.03
C GLU A 378 -18.21 31.19 -2.28
N SER A 379 -18.12 31.15 -0.96
CA SER A 379 -17.29 32.09 -0.18
C SER A 379 -15.83 31.76 -0.25
N VAL A 380 -15.47 30.47 -0.44
CA VAL A 380 -14.12 29.98 -0.67
C VAL A 380 -13.79 30.07 -2.16
N ALA A 381 -14.57 29.45 -3.02
CA ALA A 381 -14.38 29.55 -4.46
C ALA A 381 -15.72 29.50 -5.20
N ALA A 382 -15.92 30.43 -6.13
CA ALA A 382 -17.09 30.46 -6.98
C ALA A 382 -16.77 29.92 -8.37
N VAL A 383 -17.67 29.11 -8.96
CA VAL A 383 -17.52 28.55 -10.29
C VAL A 383 -18.53 29.14 -11.26
N SER A 384 -18.11 29.44 -12.47
CA SER A 384 -18.98 29.94 -13.55
C SER A 384 -19.56 28.78 -14.36
N LYS A 385 -20.61 29.05 -15.16
CA LYS A 385 -21.19 28.09 -16.13
C LYS A 385 -20.18 27.50 -17.13
N LYS A 386 -19.05 28.17 -17.31
CA LYS A 386 -17.98 27.74 -18.23
C LYS A 386 -16.82 27.02 -17.48
N GLY A 387 -17.04 26.59 -16.24
CA GLY A 387 -16.02 25.95 -15.44
C GLY A 387 -14.92 26.87 -14.90
N VAL A 388 -15.09 28.22 -15.00
CA VAL A 388 -14.09 29.14 -14.44
C VAL A 388 -14.29 29.24 -12.95
N VAL A 389 -13.41 28.65 -12.18
CA VAL A 389 -13.29 28.77 -10.72
C VAL A 389 -12.58 30.08 -10.40
N THR A 390 -13.07 30.79 -9.41
CA THR A 390 -12.48 32.04 -8.90
C THR A 390 -12.37 31.97 -7.40
N ALA A 391 -11.15 32.00 -6.86
CA ALA A 391 -10.89 32.09 -5.43
C ALA A 391 -11.51 33.34 -4.81
N LYS A 392 -12.25 33.19 -3.72
CA LYS A 392 -12.97 34.27 -3.04
C LYS A 392 -12.48 34.53 -1.63
N GLY A 393 -12.12 33.49 -0.90
CA GLY A 393 -11.61 33.51 0.46
C GLY A 393 -10.75 32.30 0.71
N GLU A 394 -9.93 32.33 1.76
CA GLU A 394 -9.14 31.17 2.19
C GLU A 394 -10.05 30.07 2.71
N GLY A 395 -9.69 28.81 2.47
CA GLY A 395 -10.43 27.63 2.87
C GLY A 395 -10.47 26.55 1.81
N SER A 396 -11.29 25.54 2.02
CA SER A 396 -11.51 24.41 1.11
C SER A 396 -13.00 24.32 0.72
N CYS A 397 -13.27 24.00 -0.53
CA CYS A 397 -14.61 23.67 -1.02
C CYS A 397 -14.52 22.66 -2.16
N THR A 398 -15.65 22.01 -2.47
CA THR A 398 -15.74 21.09 -3.60
C THR A 398 -16.44 21.77 -4.78
N VAL A 399 -15.84 21.71 -5.97
CA VAL A 399 -16.51 22.10 -7.22
C VAL A 399 -16.89 20.84 -7.96
N THR A 400 -18.16 20.70 -8.29
CA THR A 400 -18.74 19.55 -8.99
C THR A 400 -19.18 19.96 -10.39
N ALA A 401 -18.84 19.12 -11.38
CA ALA A 401 -19.40 19.16 -12.70
C ALA A 401 -20.41 18.00 -12.85
N THR A 402 -21.62 18.28 -13.28
CA THR A 402 -22.68 17.26 -13.38
C THR A 402 -23.31 17.34 -14.78
N LEU A 403 -23.50 16.18 -15.43
CA LEU A 403 -24.23 16.09 -16.69
C LEU A 403 -25.74 16.34 -16.48
N ALA A 404 -26.41 16.72 -17.54
CA ALA A 404 -27.85 17.07 -17.50
C ALA A 404 -28.75 15.91 -17.05
N ASP A 405 -28.31 14.67 -17.19
CA ASP A 405 -29.04 13.49 -16.69
C ASP A 405 -28.98 13.35 -15.15
N GLY A 406 -28.08 14.10 -14.49
CA GLY A 406 -27.90 14.09 -13.04
C GLY A 406 -27.24 12.84 -12.47
N ARG A 407 -26.96 11.82 -13.30
CA ARG A 407 -26.40 10.53 -12.87
C ARG A 407 -24.88 10.50 -12.84
N ARG A 408 -24.25 11.35 -13.64
CA ARG A 408 -22.83 11.37 -13.86
C ARG A 408 -22.25 12.70 -13.44
N SER A 409 -21.26 12.65 -12.60
CA SER A 409 -20.59 13.85 -12.09
C SER A 409 -19.11 13.59 -11.81
N ALA A 410 -18.33 14.63 -11.88
CA ALA A 410 -16.97 14.68 -11.36
C ALA A 410 -16.89 15.79 -10.32
N ALA A 411 -16.03 15.61 -9.33
CA ALA A 411 -15.79 16.58 -8.29
C ALA A 411 -14.30 16.90 -8.19
N VAL A 412 -13.97 18.15 -7.86
CA VAL A 412 -12.62 18.60 -7.54
C VAL A 412 -12.64 19.38 -6.24
N THR A 413 -11.75 19.06 -5.32
CA THR A 413 -11.52 19.86 -4.12
C THR A 413 -10.74 21.12 -4.51
N VAL A 414 -11.24 22.29 -4.13
CA VAL A 414 -10.58 23.57 -4.37
C VAL A 414 -10.12 24.15 -3.06
N ASN A 415 -8.81 24.28 -2.90
CA ASN A 415 -8.17 24.88 -1.74
C ASN A 415 -7.63 26.27 -2.09
N VAL A 416 -7.87 27.24 -1.24
CA VAL A 416 -7.43 28.62 -1.41
C VAL A 416 -6.56 29.04 -0.24
N GLY A 417 -5.32 29.50 -0.51
CA GLY A 417 -4.38 29.96 0.50
C GLY A 417 -3.28 28.95 0.82
N ALA A 418 -2.78 28.94 2.05
CA ALA A 418 -1.78 27.99 2.51
C ALA A 418 -2.39 26.57 2.62
N VAL A 419 -1.59 25.56 2.23
CA VAL A 419 -1.99 24.17 2.21
C VAL A 419 -1.44 23.47 3.43
N THR A 420 -2.27 22.72 4.11
CA THR A 420 -1.85 21.93 5.26
C THR A 420 -2.08 20.46 4.96
N VAL A 421 -1.04 19.64 5.16
CA VAL A 421 -1.10 18.17 5.12
C VAL A 421 -0.73 17.65 6.51
N ASN A 422 -1.56 16.81 7.09
CA ASN A 422 -1.24 16.11 8.32
C ASN A 422 -0.60 14.77 7.99
N VAL A 423 0.47 14.41 8.71
CA VAL A 423 1.10 13.10 8.65
C VAL A 423 0.88 12.44 10.01
N TYR A 424 0.06 11.40 10.02
CA TYR A 424 -0.19 10.57 11.19
C TYR A 424 0.80 9.42 11.21
N ALA A 425 1.45 9.22 12.34
CA ALA A 425 2.50 8.21 12.45
C ALA A 425 2.29 7.33 13.68
N THR A 426 2.31 6.03 13.46
CA THR A 426 2.46 5.00 14.48
C THR A 426 3.89 4.43 14.45
N GLY A 427 4.24 3.68 15.47
CA GLY A 427 5.51 2.94 15.52
C GLY A 427 5.66 2.22 16.84
N ASN A 428 6.55 1.24 16.90
CA ASN A 428 6.74 0.37 18.07
C ASN A 428 5.43 -0.30 18.50
N LEU A 429 4.62 -0.75 17.54
CA LEU A 429 3.38 -1.48 17.83
C LEU A 429 3.66 -2.86 18.43
N HIS A 430 4.88 -3.38 18.21
CA HIS A 430 5.31 -4.67 18.76
C HIS A 430 4.30 -5.79 18.53
N GLY A 431 3.76 -5.88 17.31
CA GLY A 431 2.82 -6.91 16.91
C GLY A 431 1.38 -6.72 17.41
N ALA A 432 1.04 -5.57 18.00
CA ALA A 432 -0.28 -5.31 18.54
C ALA A 432 -1.11 -4.43 17.59
N ALA A 433 -2.05 -5.02 16.88
CA ALA A 433 -3.05 -4.31 16.08
C ALA A 433 -4.22 -3.79 16.94
N ASP A 434 -4.39 -4.33 18.14
CA ASP A 434 -5.39 -3.96 19.13
C ASP A 434 -4.79 -4.15 20.55
N ASN A 435 -4.96 -3.18 21.43
CA ASN A 435 -4.52 -3.27 22.82
C ASN A 435 -5.70 -3.42 23.82
N GLY A 436 -6.88 -3.74 23.32
CA GLY A 436 -8.12 -3.87 24.11
C GLY A 436 -8.81 -2.53 24.41
N SER A 437 -8.17 -1.41 24.13
CA SER A 437 -8.72 -0.07 24.31
C SER A 437 -8.80 0.72 23.00
N VAL A 438 -7.76 0.63 22.18
CA VAL A 438 -7.60 1.26 20.88
C VAL A 438 -7.05 0.20 19.92
N SER A 439 -7.54 0.21 18.71
CA SER A 439 -7.08 -0.66 17.63
C SER A 439 -6.68 0.15 16.41
N LEU A 440 -6.10 -0.51 15.40
CA LEU A 440 -5.83 0.13 14.12
C LEU A 440 -7.10 0.62 13.41
N ALA A 441 -8.30 0.15 13.79
CA ALA A 441 -9.56 0.71 13.31
C ALA A 441 -9.76 2.17 13.74
N ASP A 442 -9.32 2.54 14.95
CA ASP A 442 -9.35 3.93 15.40
C ASP A 442 -8.38 4.81 14.61
N VAL A 443 -7.24 4.25 14.24
CA VAL A 443 -6.23 4.93 13.43
C VAL A 443 -6.74 5.11 11.99
N ALA A 444 -7.36 4.09 11.42
CA ALA A 444 -8.02 4.17 10.11
C ALA A 444 -9.12 5.24 10.08
N ALA A 445 -9.95 5.29 11.12
CA ALA A 445 -10.98 6.31 11.25
C ALA A 445 -10.41 7.73 11.37
N LEU A 446 -9.30 7.91 12.10
CA LEU A 446 -8.59 9.19 12.19
C LEU A 446 -8.11 9.63 10.80
N HIS A 447 -7.49 8.73 10.06
CA HIS A 447 -6.97 8.98 8.72
C HIS A 447 -8.10 9.29 7.73
N ALA A 448 -9.12 8.45 7.66
CA ALA A 448 -10.28 8.65 6.77
C ALA A 448 -11.09 9.91 7.11
N GLY A 449 -11.09 10.34 8.37
CA GLY A 449 -11.72 11.58 8.80
C GLY A 449 -10.97 12.85 8.39
N ASP A 450 -9.74 12.71 7.90
CA ASP A 450 -8.88 13.77 7.39
C ASP A 450 -8.35 13.35 6.01
N GLY A 451 -9.18 13.52 4.98
CA GLY A 451 -8.95 12.99 3.64
C GLY A 451 -7.67 13.46 2.94
N ASP A 452 -7.05 14.54 3.43
CA ASP A 452 -5.77 15.07 2.93
C ASP A 452 -4.58 14.67 3.82
N SER A 453 -4.75 13.69 4.72
CA SER A 453 -3.66 13.21 5.58
C SER A 453 -2.86 12.08 4.93
N ILE A 454 -1.69 11.80 5.49
CA ILE A 454 -0.86 10.63 5.23
C ILE A 454 -0.82 9.81 6.51
N LEU A 455 -1.03 8.51 6.40
CA LEU A 455 -0.88 7.56 7.50
C LEU A 455 0.33 6.66 7.24
N LEU A 456 1.27 6.64 8.19
CA LEU A 456 2.46 5.80 8.07
C LEU A 456 2.86 5.13 9.40
N ASP A 457 3.63 4.06 9.29
CA ASP A 457 4.32 3.43 10.42
C ASP A 457 5.82 3.71 10.33
N VAL A 458 6.45 4.05 11.47
CA VAL A 458 7.87 4.37 11.54
C VAL A 458 8.75 3.18 11.95
N GLY A 459 8.18 1.98 12.00
CA GLY A 459 8.86 0.72 12.26
C GLY A 459 8.83 0.24 13.71
N GLY A 460 9.41 -0.94 13.95
CA GLY A 460 9.35 -1.65 15.21
C GLY A 460 7.99 -2.31 15.47
N SER A 461 7.24 -2.60 14.43
CA SER A 461 5.82 -2.93 14.53
C SER A 461 5.47 -4.38 14.17
N VAL A 462 6.25 -5.07 13.33
CA VAL A 462 5.87 -6.40 12.80
C VAL A 462 6.23 -7.58 13.68
N GLN A 463 6.79 -7.37 14.85
CA GLN A 463 7.22 -8.42 15.77
C GLN A 463 6.85 -8.10 17.22
N GLY A 464 6.81 -9.07 18.12
CA GLY A 464 6.70 -8.88 19.58
C GLY A 464 5.48 -9.54 20.23
N THR A 465 4.62 -10.22 19.46
CA THR A 465 3.50 -11.01 19.99
C THR A 465 3.60 -12.47 19.56
N ALA A 466 2.83 -13.32 20.21
CA ALA A 466 2.71 -14.73 19.81
C ALA A 466 2.14 -14.88 18.39
N ASN A 467 1.21 -14.03 18.00
CA ASN A 467 0.63 -14.06 16.65
C ASN A 467 1.64 -13.67 15.58
N THR A 468 2.43 -12.61 15.80
CA THR A 468 3.50 -12.25 14.89
C THR A 468 4.56 -13.34 14.77
N SER A 469 4.91 -14.03 15.87
CA SER A 469 5.80 -15.20 15.81
C SER A 469 5.18 -16.34 15.00
N LEU A 470 3.89 -16.58 15.14
CA LEU A 470 3.16 -17.62 14.40
C LEU A 470 3.15 -17.36 12.89
N THR A 471 2.92 -16.11 12.49
CA THR A 471 2.74 -15.69 11.10
C THR A 471 4.02 -15.16 10.44
N GLY A 472 5.07 -14.87 11.24
CA GLY A 472 6.29 -14.22 10.78
C GLY A 472 6.08 -12.75 10.44
N GLY A 473 5.12 -12.08 11.09
CA GLY A 473 4.81 -10.66 10.91
C GLY A 473 3.67 -10.36 9.93
N MET A 474 3.20 -11.36 9.17
CA MET A 474 2.17 -11.17 8.14
C MET A 474 0.84 -10.65 8.67
N ASP A 475 0.44 -11.03 9.87
CA ASP A 475 -0.75 -10.53 10.54
C ASP A 475 -0.72 -9.00 10.70
N MET A 476 0.42 -8.45 11.10
CA MET A 476 0.58 -7.00 11.23
C MET A 476 0.53 -6.27 9.90
N LEU A 477 1.15 -6.82 8.85
CA LEU A 477 1.10 -6.22 7.53
C LEU A 477 -0.30 -6.27 6.92
N SER A 478 -1.02 -7.36 7.16
CA SER A 478 -2.42 -7.46 6.80
C SER A 478 -3.28 -6.44 7.57
N ALA A 479 -2.99 -6.23 8.85
CA ALA A 479 -3.64 -5.20 9.66
C ALA A 479 -3.33 -3.77 9.16
N PHE A 480 -2.10 -3.49 8.71
CA PHE A 480 -1.76 -2.21 8.07
C PHE A 480 -2.53 -2.01 6.76
N ASN A 481 -2.62 -3.05 5.94
CA ASN A 481 -3.40 -2.99 4.71
C ASN A 481 -4.89 -2.69 5.00
N ALA A 482 -5.47 -3.38 5.98
CA ALA A 482 -6.85 -3.16 6.42
C ALA A 482 -7.07 -1.72 6.94
N ALA A 483 -6.10 -1.17 7.67
CA ALA A 483 -6.17 0.19 8.22
C ALA A 483 -5.80 1.29 7.21
N GLY A 484 -5.41 0.93 5.98
CA GLY A 484 -5.16 1.89 4.90
C GLY A 484 -3.86 2.69 5.07
N TYR A 485 -2.80 2.09 5.60
CA TYR A 485 -1.51 2.76 5.69
C TYR A 485 -0.95 3.11 4.32
N ASP A 486 -0.54 4.36 4.15
CA ASP A 486 0.05 4.88 2.92
C ASP A 486 1.52 4.50 2.75
N LEU A 487 2.23 4.24 3.86
CA LEU A 487 3.65 3.92 3.84
C LEU A 487 4.04 3.17 5.12
N GLN A 488 4.92 2.17 4.98
CA GLN A 488 5.55 1.46 6.08
C GLN A 488 7.06 1.68 6.05
N ALA A 489 7.63 2.16 7.15
CA ALA A 489 9.07 2.17 7.33
C ALA A 489 9.48 0.97 8.17
N PHE A 490 10.59 0.34 7.80
CA PHE A 490 11.18 -0.78 8.54
C PHE A 490 12.54 -0.40 9.07
N ASN A 491 12.84 -0.88 10.25
CA ASN A 491 14.13 -0.71 10.91
C ASN A 491 14.68 -2.07 11.37
N ALA A 492 15.82 -2.09 12.03
CA ALA A 492 16.45 -3.32 12.47
C ALA A 492 15.59 -4.18 13.41
N ALA A 493 14.64 -3.59 14.15
CA ALA A 493 13.73 -4.36 15.00
C ALA A 493 12.77 -5.24 14.19
N ASP A 494 12.41 -4.81 12.99
CA ASP A 494 11.50 -5.54 12.10
C ASP A 494 12.17 -6.73 11.41
N LEU A 495 13.50 -6.86 11.51
CA LEU A 495 14.25 -8.03 11.03
C LEU A 495 14.14 -9.27 11.94
N ALA A 496 13.19 -9.28 12.87
CA ALA A 496 13.05 -10.36 13.86
C ALA A 496 12.88 -11.76 13.24
N PHE A 497 12.27 -11.83 12.06
CA PHE A 497 12.02 -13.09 11.32
C PHE A 497 12.99 -13.31 10.16
N GLY A 498 14.04 -12.52 10.07
CA GLY A 498 15.05 -12.56 9.03
C GLY A 498 14.78 -11.59 7.88
N PRO A 499 15.85 -11.20 7.14
CA PRO A 499 15.72 -10.26 6.04
C PRO A 499 14.90 -10.82 4.87
N GLU A 500 15.03 -12.11 4.57
CA GLU A 500 14.27 -12.78 3.51
C GLU A 500 12.77 -12.69 3.79
N ARG A 501 12.37 -12.94 5.04
CA ARG A 501 10.98 -12.84 5.44
C ARG A 501 10.46 -11.41 5.35
N LEU A 502 11.23 -10.43 5.83
CA LEU A 502 10.85 -9.02 5.75
C LEU A 502 10.71 -8.55 4.28
N ILE A 503 11.55 -9.06 3.38
CA ILE A 503 11.45 -8.77 1.95
C ILE A 503 10.16 -9.36 1.36
N GLU A 504 9.82 -10.60 1.71
CA GLU A 504 8.55 -11.24 1.31
C GLU A 504 7.36 -10.44 1.84
N ASP A 505 7.40 -10.07 3.10
CA ASP A 505 6.38 -9.31 3.78
C ASP A 505 6.18 -7.91 3.15
N ALA A 506 7.28 -7.22 2.83
CA ALA A 506 7.22 -5.92 2.17
C ALA A 506 6.54 -5.96 0.78
N MET A 507 6.48 -7.13 0.15
CA MET A 507 5.81 -7.29 -1.15
C MET A 507 4.29 -7.41 -1.05
N VAL A 508 3.74 -7.68 0.12
CA VAL A 508 2.27 -7.79 0.32
C VAL A 508 1.66 -6.54 0.96
N THR A 509 2.45 -5.52 1.26
CA THR A 509 1.93 -4.24 1.74
C THR A 509 1.23 -3.48 0.62
N SER A 510 0.09 -2.85 0.93
CA SER A 510 -0.65 -2.02 -0.02
C SER A 510 0.03 -0.67 -0.30
N GLY A 511 0.89 -0.22 0.61
CA GLY A 511 1.71 0.99 0.47
C GLY A 511 3.19 0.66 0.27
N PRO A 512 4.00 1.64 -0.16
CA PRO A 512 5.44 1.49 -0.29
C PRO A 512 6.10 1.18 1.05
N SER A 513 7.15 0.34 0.98
CA SER A 513 7.96 -0.09 2.10
C SER A 513 9.34 0.57 2.04
N LEU A 514 9.79 1.20 3.13
CA LEU A 514 11.07 1.89 3.20
C LEU A 514 12.03 1.25 4.21
N ALA A 515 13.28 1.07 3.78
CA ALA A 515 14.41 0.66 4.60
C ALA A 515 15.71 1.22 4.03
N SER A 516 15.82 2.55 3.89
CA SER A 516 16.84 3.23 3.08
C SER A 516 18.28 2.94 3.49
N SER A 517 18.53 2.74 4.79
CA SER A 517 19.86 2.50 5.34
C SER A 517 20.14 1.04 5.73
N LEU A 518 19.15 0.15 5.61
CA LEU A 518 19.37 -1.28 5.82
C LEU A 518 19.97 -1.91 4.54
N GLN A 519 20.98 -2.74 4.72
CA GLN A 519 21.73 -3.34 3.63
C GLN A 519 21.86 -4.84 3.80
N ASN A 520 21.90 -5.55 2.69
CA ASN A 520 22.31 -6.94 2.64
C ASN A 520 23.81 -7.07 2.96
N ALA A 521 24.25 -8.29 3.24
CA ALA A 521 25.66 -8.57 3.55
C ALA A 521 26.65 -8.16 2.43
N ASP A 522 26.20 -8.06 1.20
CA ASP A 522 26.99 -7.61 0.03
C ASP A 522 27.00 -6.07 -0.16
N GLY A 523 26.35 -5.32 0.76
CA GLY A 523 26.25 -3.86 0.71
C GLY A 523 25.16 -3.32 -0.23
N THR A 524 24.33 -4.19 -0.80
CA THR A 524 23.17 -3.73 -1.56
C THR A 524 22.02 -3.33 -0.61
N PRO A 525 21.13 -2.40 -1.01
CA PRO A 525 19.94 -2.07 -0.22
C PRO A 525 19.12 -3.31 0.14
N LEU A 526 18.51 -3.34 1.33
CA LEU A 526 17.81 -4.53 1.83
C LEU A 526 16.75 -5.04 0.85
N PHE A 527 15.95 -4.16 0.29
CA PHE A 527 14.91 -4.52 -0.66
C PHE A 527 15.39 -4.61 -2.12
N TYR A 528 16.70 -4.43 -2.35
CA TYR A 528 17.28 -4.62 -3.67
C TYR A 528 17.50 -6.11 -3.92
N ARG A 529 16.69 -6.73 -4.77
CA ARG A 529 16.97 -8.06 -5.32
C ARG A 529 17.40 -7.96 -6.77
N SER A 530 18.61 -8.41 -7.05
CA SER A 530 19.01 -8.83 -8.39
C SER A 530 18.80 -10.34 -8.46
N THR A 531 17.66 -10.79 -8.93
CA THR A 531 17.50 -12.23 -9.20
C THR A 531 18.08 -12.54 -10.58
N SER A 532 18.85 -13.60 -10.66
CA SER A 532 19.42 -14.10 -11.94
C SER A 532 18.35 -14.62 -12.90
N TRP A 533 17.11 -14.74 -12.46
CA TRP A 533 15.98 -15.29 -13.21
C TRP A 533 14.97 -14.24 -13.65
N SER A 534 14.89 -13.14 -12.96
CA SER A 534 14.11 -11.99 -13.35
C SER A 534 14.96 -10.77 -13.11
N ARG A 535 14.88 -9.77 -13.97
CA ARG A 535 15.55 -8.47 -13.79
C ARG A 535 14.85 -7.64 -12.74
N ASN A 536 14.28 -8.31 -11.73
CA ASN A 536 13.42 -7.71 -10.73
C ASN A 536 14.24 -6.85 -9.80
N ARG A 537 14.04 -5.57 -9.91
CA ARG A 537 14.48 -4.57 -8.97
C ARG A 537 13.29 -4.22 -8.10
N ILE A 538 13.39 -4.51 -6.80
CA ILE A 538 12.63 -3.71 -5.85
C ILE A 538 13.25 -2.33 -5.90
N THR A 539 12.62 -1.41 -6.60
CA THR A 539 13.25 -0.14 -6.91
C THR A 539 13.14 0.83 -5.76
N ASN A 540 12.36 0.56 -4.70
CA ASN A 540 11.95 1.62 -3.79
C ASN A 540 11.98 1.31 -2.30
N GLY A 541 12.90 0.52 -1.80
CA GLY A 541 13.17 0.52 -0.36
C GLY A 541 13.99 1.74 0.11
N LEU A 542 14.40 2.63 -0.79
CA LEU A 542 15.32 3.72 -0.49
C LEU A 542 14.62 5.04 -0.18
N GLN A 543 13.66 5.44 -0.99
CA GLN A 543 12.91 6.68 -0.82
C GLN A 543 11.60 6.64 -1.60
N GLU A 544 10.58 7.30 -1.07
CA GLU A 544 9.27 7.39 -1.71
C GLU A 544 8.72 8.81 -1.69
N VAL A 545 7.85 9.13 -2.64
CA VAL A 545 7.09 10.37 -2.66
C VAL A 545 5.60 10.05 -2.63
N LEU A 546 4.88 10.70 -1.73
CA LEU A 546 3.43 10.64 -1.65
C LEU A 546 2.85 11.99 -2.04
N GLN A 547 1.73 11.94 -2.72
CA GLN A 547 1.00 13.16 -3.05
C GLN A 547 -0.24 13.27 -2.17
N ARG A 548 -0.41 14.43 -1.53
CA ARG A 548 -1.61 14.78 -0.78
C ARG A 548 -1.91 16.25 -0.96
N ALA A 549 -3.17 16.56 -1.16
CA ALA A 549 -3.60 17.93 -1.31
C ALA A 549 -2.82 18.70 -2.43
N GLY A 550 -2.45 18.01 -3.52
CA GLY A 550 -1.64 18.56 -4.59
C GLY A 550 -0.19 18.90 -4.18
N LYS A 551 0.30 18.34 -3.06
CA LYS A 551 1.67 18.52 -2.57
C LYS A 551 2.42 17.20 -2.61
N THR A 552 3.66 17.24 -3.09
CA THR A 552 4.56 16.10 -3.14
C THR A 552 5.44 16.09 -1.90
N ILE A 553 5.28 15.09 -1.05
CA ILE A 553 6.05 14.91 0.19
C ILE A 553 6.94 13.68 0.02
N GLY A 554 8.22 13.84 0.26
CA GLY A 554 9.23 12.80 0.16
C GLY A 554 9.56 12.18 1.51
N PHE A 555 9.79 10.87 1.52
CA PHE A 555 10.13 10.10 2.71
C PHE A 555 11.37 9.24 2.46
N PHE A 556 12.22 9.12 3.48
CA PHE A 556 13.33 8.17 3.53
C PHE A 556 13.61 7.78 4.97
N THR A 557 14.31 6.65 5.18
CA THR A 557 14.62 6.16 6.53
C THR A 557 16.11 6.28 6.84
N LEU A 558 16.44 6.40 8.12
CA LEU A 558 17.78 6.27 8.67
C LEU A 558 17.74 5.29 9.84
N ASP A 559 18.63 4.30 9.84
CA ASP A 559 18.82 3.38 10.95
C ASP A 559 20.32 3.10 11.11
N SER A 560 20.83 3.36 12.32
CA SER A 560 22.24 3.10 12.67
C SER A 560 22.41 1.87 13.55
N ALA A 561 21.33 1.27 14.03
CA ALA A 561 21.34 0.28 15.09
C ALA A 561 21.03 -1.13 14.60
N GLY A 562 21.12 -1.48 13.42
CA GLY A 562 20.69 -2.80 13.02
C GLY A 562 21.82 -3.65 12.44
N TYR A 563 22.34 -4.57 13.22
CA TYR A 563 23.02 -5.71 12.68
C TYR A 563 22.14 -6.95 12.77
N TYR A 564 21.78 -7.48 11.62
CA TYR A 564 21.24 -8.83 11.52
C TYR A 564 22.22 -9.71 10.74
N ALA A 565 22.26 -11.02 10.98
CA ALA A 565 23.29 -11.91 10.40
C ALA A 565 23.41 -11.82 8.86
N HIS A 566 22.38 -11.35 8.18
CA HIS A 566 22.33 -11.20 6.72
C HIS A 566 22.04 -9.77 6.24
N ALA A 567 21.79 -8.82 7.15
CA ALA A 567 21.63 -7.41 6.83
C ALA A 567 22.58 -6.59 7.70
N GLN A 568 23.35 -5.72 7.08
CA GLN A 568 24.20 -4.81 7.81
C GLN A 568 23.44 -3.52 8.13
N GLY A 569 23.26 -3.24 9.40
CA GLY A 569 22.92 -1.94 9.91
C GLY A 569 24.10 -1.39 10.71
N GLY A 570 24.09 -0.11 11.00
CA GLY A 570 25.20 0.51 11.76
C GLY A 570 26.21 1.16 10.84
N GLU A 571 25.72 1.97 9.92
CA GLU A 571 26.57 2.82 9.10
C GLU A 571 27.40 3.77 9.98
N SER A 572 28.64 3.99 9.59
CA SER A 572 29.45 5.07 10.15
C SER A 572 28.76 6.42 9.91
N ALA A 573 29.05 7.42 10.73
CA ALA A 573 28.51 8.78 10.55
C ALA A 573 28.71 9.32 9.11
N ASP A 574 29.84 9.01 8.46
CA ASP A 574 30.09 9.39 7.08
C ASP A 574 29.18 8.63 6.08
N ALA A 575 28.85 7.38 6.36
CA ALA A 575 27.96 6.59 5.53
C ALA A 575 26.50 7.06 5.68
N LEU A 576 26.04 7.35 6.90
CA LEU A 576 24.72 7.97 7.11
C LEU A 576 24.60 9.33 6.41
N LEU A 577 25.65 10.15 6.45
CA LEU A 577 25.66 11.43 5.77
C LEU A 577 25.58 11.26 4.24
N ARG A 578 26.24 10.24 3.67
CA ARG A 578 26.07 9.91 2.24
C ARG A 578 24.64 9.50 1.92
N THR A 579 24.08 8.59 2.68
CA THR A 579 22.68 8.14 2.52
C THR A 579 21.72 9.34 2.59
N MET A 580 21.85 10.21 3.58
CA MET A 580 21.05 11.43 3.66
C MET A 580 21.15 12.29 2.40
N ASN A 581 22.37 12.55 1.92
CA ASN A 581 22.60 13.37 0.71
C ASN A 581 21.96 12.74 -0.53
N GLU A 582 22.16 11.44 -0.72
CA GLU A 582 21.67 10.69 -1.89
C GLU A 582 20.13 10.63 -1.88
N GLN A 583 19.52 10.31 -0.74
CA GLN A 583 18.07 10.20 -0.65
C GLN A 583 17.38 11.57 -0.81
N VAL A 584 17.89 12.61 -0.17
CA VAL A 584 17.35 13.96 -0.34
C VAL A 584 17.47 14.45 -1.78
N ALA A 585 18.62 14.22 -2.44
CA ALA A 585 18.79 14.58 -3.84
C ALA A 585 17.81 13.81 -4.77
N ALA A 586 17.62 12.52 -4.53
CA ALA A 586 16.69 11.70 -5.28
C ALA A 586 15.24 12.17 -5.09
N LEU A 587 14.84 12.48 -3.85
CA LEU A 587 13.50 13.01 -3.56
C LEU A 587 13.24 14.36 -4.21
N ARG A 588 14.23 15.26 -4.19
CA ARG A 588 14.12 16.55 -4.90
C ARG A 588 14.00 16.36 -6.41
N ALA A 589 14.71 15.39 -6.98
CA ALA A 589 14.61 15.05 -8.41
C ALA A 589 13.22 14.48 -8.77
N LYS A 590 12.55 13.81 -7.83
CA LYS A 590 11.15 13.36 -7.96
C LYS A 590 10.12 14.48 -7.69
N GLY A 591 10.54 15.71 -7.44
CA GLY A 591 9.66 16.86 -7.23
C GLY A 591 9.19 17.05 -5.79
N ALA A 592 9.78 16.41 -4.79
CA ALA A 592 9.39 16.58 -3.39
C ALA A 592 9.50 18.05 -2.96
N GLN A 593 8.37 18.60 -2.52
CA GLN A 593 8.26 19.95 -1.98
C GLN A 593 8.59 19.99 -0.49
N ALA A 594 8.21 18.96 0.24
CA ALA A 594 8.63 18.69 1.62
C ALA A 594 9.36 17.35 1.69
N ILE A 595 10.29 17.21 2.63
CA ILE A 595 11.00 15.97 2.90
C ILE A 595 10.93 15.65 4.38
N VAL A 596 10.50 14.43 4.70
CA VAL A 596 10.42 13.89 6.06
C VAL A 596 11.41 12.71 6.16
N CYS A 597 12.28 12.76 7.14
CA CYS A 597 13.15 11.66 7.50
C CYS A 597 12.49 10.80 8.59
N ILE A 598 12.57 9.48 8.46
CA ILE A 598 12.11 8.53 9.48
C ILE A 598 13.38 7.91 10.10
N ALA A 599 13.61 8.15 11.39
CA ALA A 599 14.81 7.70 12.09
C ALA A 599 14.47 6.56 13.07
N GLY A 600 15.10 5.41 12.87
CA GLY A 600 14.93 4.22 13.71
C GLY A 600 15.61 4.33 15.08
N PRO A 601 15.41 3.32 15.96
CA PRO A 601 16.02 3.27 17.28
C PRO A 601 17.56 3.30 17.21
N GLY A 602 18.19 4.05 18.13
CA GLY A 602 19.67 4.15 18.20
C GLY A 602 20.30 5.01 17.09
N CYS A 603 19.51 5.55 16.14
CA CYS A 603 20.02 6.48 15.16
C CYS A 603 20.33 7.84 15.81
N ALA A 604 21.59 8.26 15.78
CA ALA A 604 21.98 9.59 16.21
C ALA A 604 21.59 10.60 15.13
N VAL A 605 20.46 11.29 15.34
CA VAL A 605 19.96 12.30 14.40
C VAL A 605 20.86 13.54 14.40
N ASP A 606 21.59 13.78 13.32
CA ASP A 606 22.27 15.06 13.09
C ASP A 606 21.28 16.09 12.52
N ALA A 607 20.61 16.80 13.43
CA ALA A 607 19.64 17.82 13.08
C ALA A 607 20.24 18.94 12.21
N GLY A 608 21.55 19.23 12.40
CA GLY A 608 22.25 20.23 11.61
C GLY A 608 22.40 19.80 10.14
N ALA A 609 22.91 18.59 9.92
CA ALA A 609 23.10 18.05 8.59
C ALA A 609 21.76 17.90 7.85
N LEU A 610 20.70 17.39 8.51
CA LEU A 610 19.38 17.25 7.91
C LEU A 610 18.74 18.59 7.57
N ALA A 611 18.85 19.59 8.46
CA ALA A 611 18.35 20.94 8.19
C ALA A 611 19.09 21.61 7.03
N ASP A 612 20.41 21.47 6.96
CA ASP A 612 21.26 22.04 5.87
C ASP A 612 20.92 21.39 4.52
N LEU A 613 20.44 20.15 4.50
CA LEU A 613 19.95 19.45 3.31
C LEU A 613 18.51 19.84 2.94
N GLY A 614 17.82 20.60 3.80
CA GLY A 614 16.45 21.04 3.58
C GLY A 614 15.39 19.98 3.90
N VAL A 615 15.70 19.06 4.82
CA VAL A 615 14.70 18.17 5.44
C VAL A 615 13.78 19.02 6.32
N ASN A 616 12.47 18.79 6.26
CA ASN A 616 11.46 19.61 6.94
C ASN A 616 11.12 19.08 8.34
N ALA A 617 11.14 17.75 8.51
CA ALA A 617 10.88 17.11 9.80
C ALA A 617 11.57 15.76 9.88
N VAL A 618 11.73 15.28 11.12
CA VAL A 618 12.12 13.92 11.45
C VAL A 618 11.02 13.28 12.29
N LEU A 619 10.56 12.11 11.89
CA LEU A 619 9.76 11.20 12.72
C LEU A 619 10.70 10.14 13.29
N THR A 620 10.58 9.80 14.56
CA THR A 620 11.44 8.77 15.17
C THR A 620 10.66 7.88 16.11
N ASN A 621 10.97 6.59 16.10
CA ASN A 621 10.47 5.64 17.09
C ASN A 621 11.52 5.32 18.21
N ASN A 622 12.60 6.09 18.28
CA ASN A 622 13.57 5.94 19.37
C ASN A 622 12.93 6.35 20.71
N PRO A 623 12.79 5.45 21.69
CA PRO A 623 12.16 5.76 22.96
C PRO A 623 12.96 6.76 23.82
N ASP A 624 14.25 6.90 23.56
CA ASP A 624 15.13 7.84 24.29
C ASP A 624 15.06 9.28 23.73
N GLU A 625 14.48 9.45 22.53
CA GLU A 625 14.31 10.75 21.92
C GLU A 625 13.03 11.43 22.39
N GLN A 626 13.15 12.73 22.65
CA GLN A 626 12.00 13.57 22.97
C GLN A 626 11.67 14.50 21.81
N THR A 627 10.39 14.77 21.62
CA THR A 627 9.96 15.78 20.66
C THR A 627 10.62 17.12 20.96
N ARG A 628 11.32 17.66 19.97
CA ARG A 628 12.03 18.94 20.06
C ARG A 628 12.20 19.59 18.68
N THR A 629 12.49 20.90 18.71
CA THR A 629 12.94 21.62 17.52
C THR A 629 14.40 22.03 17.70
N GLU A 630 15.24 21.65 16.75
CA GLU A 630 16.65 21.98 16.77
C GLU A 630 17.06 22.55 15.42
N ARG A 631 17.71 23.74 15.41
CA ARG A 631 18.08 24.47 14.17
C ARG A 631 16.93 24.68 13.18
N GLY A 632 15.70 24.74 13.67
CA GLY A 632 14.49 24.89 12.85
C GLY A 632 13.93 23.58 12.30
N LEU A 633 14.59 22.45 12.52
CA LEU A 633 14.11 21.11 12.19
C LEU A 633 13.29 20.56 13.37
N LEU A 634 12.05 20.16 13.11
CA LEU A 634 11.24 19.43 14.06
C LEU A 634 11.66 17.96 14.10
N ILE A 635 11.96 17.46 15.27
CA ILE A 635 12.14 16.03 15.56
C ILE A 635 10.96 15.61 16.41
N LEU A 636 10.10 14.74 15.88
CA LEU A 636 8.85 14.32 16.49
C LEU A 636 8.93 12.84 16.84
N GLN A 637 8.76 12.53 18.12
CA GLN A 637 8.70 11.15 18.59
C GLN A 637 7.34 10.51 18.21
N ALA A 638 7.38 9.38 17.51
CA ALA A 638 6.23 8.70 16.92
C ALA A 638 6.09 7.22 17.33
N GLY A 639 6.93 6.72 18.25
CA GLY A 639 7.01 5.31 18.62
C GLY A 639 6.26 4.94 19.90
N GLY A 640 5.05 5.44 20.11
CA GLY A 640 4.27 5.19 21.32
C GLY A 640 3.36 3.95 21.29
N GLY A 641 3.48 3.08 20.31
CA GLY A 641 2.52 2.00 20.10
C GLY A 641 1.10 2.53 19.86
N LEU A 642 0.08 1.77 20.31
CA LEU A 642 -1.33 2.23 20.25
C LEU A 642 -1.71 3.20 21.39
N GLU A 643 -0.79 3.63 22.23
CA GLU A 643 -1.08 4.65 23.26
C GLU A 643 -1.20 6.04 22.68
N GLY A 644 -0.65 6.26 21.47
CA GLY A 644 -0.79 7.53 20.78
C GLY A 644 -0.27 7.52 19.35
N VAL A 645 -0.99 8.22 18.48
CA VAL A 645 -0.61 8.47 17.10
C VAL A 645 0.01 9.86 17.02
N ALA A 646 1.27 9.96 16.60
CA ALA A 646 1.92 11.25 16.41
C ALA A 646 1.29 11.99 15.20
N ALA A 647 1.17 13.30 15.30
CA ALA A 647 0.62 14.12 14.23
C ALA A 647 1.61 15.22 13.84
N LEU A 648 2.27 15.05 12.71
CA LEU A 648 3.09 16.07 12.07
C LEU A 648 2.21 16.87 11.13
N GLN A 649 2.24 18.19 11.24
CA GLN A 649 1.57 19.10 10.31
C GLN A 649 2.59 19.76 9.39
N LEU A 650 2.40 19.63 8.09
CA LEU A 650 3.17 20.31 7.06
C LEU A 650 2.32 21.41 6.44
N THR A 651 2.74 22.67 6.59
CA THR A 651 2.05 23.83 6.00
C THR A 651 2.87 24.37 4.84
N PHE A 652 2.31 24.30 3.65
CA PHE A 652 2.89 24.81 2.41
C PHE A 652 2.37 26.20 2.15
N ALA A 653 3.24 27.20 2.27
CA ALA A 653 2.88 28.56 1.98
C ALA A 653 2.86 28.84 0.47
N PRO A 654 2.13 29.90 0.03
CA PRO A 654 2.07 30.28 -1.38
C PRO A 654 3.44 30.66 -2.00
N ASP A 655 4.42 31.05 -1.19
CA ASP A 655 5.78 31.40 -1.62
C ASP A 655 6.68 30.14 -1.80
N GLY A 656 6.12 28.95 -1.59
CA GLY A 656 6.83 27.68 -1.71
C GLY A 656 7.60 27.26 -0.45
N SER A 657 7.56 28.05 0.62
CA SER A 657 8.14 27.65 1.91
C SER A 657 7.26 26.61 2.59
N VAL A 658 7.89 25.69 3.33
CA VAL A 658 7.21 24.63 4.08
C VAL A 658 7.57 24.75 5.55
N GLN A 659 6.56 24.78 6.41
CA GLN A 659 6.70 24.76 7.86
C GLN A 659 6.22 23.42 8.40
N ALA A 660 7.02 22.81 9.27
CA ALA A 660 6.65 21.62 10.01
C ALA A 660 6.31 21.99 11.46
N ALA A 661 5.22 21.45 11.97
CA ALA A 661 4.78 21.66 13.35
C ALA A 661 4.30 20.35 13.97
N ASP A 662 4.51 20.22 15.28
CA ASP A 662 3.86 19.17 16.07
C ASP A 662 2.38 19.57 16.28
N ALA A 663 1.46 18.83 15.65
CA ALA A 663 0.02 19.01 15.79
C ALA A 663 -0.56 18.30 17.02
N GLY A 664 0.30 17.75 17.86
CA GLY A 664 -0.04 17.04 19.10
C GLY A 664 -0.42 15.57 18.86
N THR A 665 0.11 14.71 19.71
CA THR A 665 -0.20 13.27 19.68
C THR A 665 -1.70 13.04 19.91
N ARG A 666 -2.30 12.22 19.04
CA ARG A 666 -3.67 11.72 19.23
C ARG A 666 -3.62 10.57 20.23
N THR A 667 -3.81 10.88 21.52
CA THR A 667 -3.74 9.88 22.60
C THR A 667 -4.85 8.83 22.45
N ALA A 668 -4.66 7.65 23.03
CA ALA A 668 -5.67 6.59 23.07
C ALA A 668 -7.04 7.10 23.59
N ALA A 669 -7.02 7.95 24.62
CA ALA A 669 -8.25 8.56 25.13
C ALA A 669 -8.92 9.52 24.13
N ALA A 670 -8.14 10.24 23.33
CA ALA A 670 -8.65 11.12 22.28
C ALA A 670 -9.29 10.31 21.15
N LEU A 671 -8.63 9.24 20.72
CA LEU A 671 -9.15 8.31 19.68
C LEU A 671 -10.46 7.66 20.14
N GLN A 672 -10.51 7.10 21.35
CA GLN A 672 -11.74 6.52 21.91
C GLN A 672 -12.89 7.54 22.01
N SER A 673 -12.60 8.76 22.47
CA SER A 673 -13.63 9.78 22.58
C SER A 673 -14.10 10.28 21.21
N GLY A 674 -13.26 10.21 20.20
CA GLY A 674 -13.56 10.57 18.82
C GLY A 674 -14.60 9.67 18.17
N ARG A 675 -14.71 8.40 18.58
CA ARG A 675 -15.68 7.41 18.03
C ARG A 675 -17.13 7.91 18.00
N ASN A 676 -17.51 8.79 18.91
CA ASN A 676 -18.89 9.29 19.01
C ASN A 676 -19.22 10.45 18.05
N GLY A 677 -18.37 10.79 17.14
CA GLY A 677 -18.58 11.94 16.25
C GLY A 677 -17.88 11.80 14.91
N LEU A 678 -17.64 10.55 14.48
CA LEU A 678 -17.01 10.26 13.19
C LEU A 678 -17.86 10.73 12.01
N SER A 679 -17.23 11.18 10.94
CA SER A 679 -17.89 11.35 9.65
C SER A 679 -18.36 9.98 9.11
N ALA A 680 -19.19 9.97 8.08
CA ALA A 680 -19.63 8.72 7.48
C ALA A 680 -18.44 7.91 6.95
N GLU A 681 -17.49 8.57 6.30
CA GLU A 681 -16.27 7.95 5.77
C GLU A 681 -15.39 7.39 6.88
N ALA A 682 -15.20 8.14 7.97
CA ALA A 682 -14.41 7.70 9.11
C ALA A 682 -15.09 6.54 9.87
N GLN A 683 -16.42 6.54 9.98
CA GLN A 683 -17.16 5.44 10.58
C GLN A 683 -17.05 4.18 9.72
N GLN A 684 -17.17 4.30 8.42
CA GLN A 684 -17.01 3.19 7.49
C GLN A 684 -15.60 2.59 7.58
N ALA A 685 -14.56 3.44 7.56
CA ALA A 685 -13.17 2.99 7.71
C ALA A 685 -12.93 2.27 9.05
N TYR A 686 -13.54 2.76 10.13
CA TYR A 686 -13.50 2.08 11.43
C TYR A 686 -14.14 0.69 11.37
N ASP A 687 -15.36 0.62 10.85
CA ASP A 687 -16.15 -0.62 10.84
C ASP A 687 -15.51 -1.68 9.93
N ASP A 688 -15.03 -1.28 8.75
CA ASP A 688 -14.33 -2.16 7.80
C ASP A 688 -13.04 -2.71 8.43
N THR A 689 -12.18 -1.82 8.96
CA THR A 689 -10.93 -2.24 9.59
C THR A 689 -11.17 -3.13 10.80
N ALA A 690 -12.16 -2.83 11.63
CA ALA A 690 -12.49 -3.65 12.78
C ALA A 690 -12.96 -5.05 12.37
N ALA A 691 -13.73 -5.16 11.28
CA ALA A 691 -14.16 -6.45 10.73
C ALA A 691 -12.96 -7.25 10.18
N ASP A 692 -12.06 -6.60 9.47
CA ASP A 692 -10.85 -7.22 8.93
C ASP A 692 -9.91 -7.70 10.04
N LEU A 693 -9.69 -6.90 11.10
CA LEU A 693 -8.91 -7.30 12.27
C LEU A 693 -9.53 -8.51 12.99
N ALA A 694 -10.85 -8.57 13.09
CA ALA A 694 -11.55 -9.72 13.67
C ALA A 694 -11.39 -10.97 12.79
N ALA A 695 -11.42 -10.83 11.47
CA ALA A 695 -11.19 -11.92 10.53
C ALA A 695 -9.74 -12.44 10.60
N LEU A 696 -8.75 -11.54 10.71
CA LEU A 696 -7.33 -11.90 10.91
C LEU A 696 -7.15 -12.68 12.20
N ALA A 697 -7.71 -12.22 13.32
CA ALA A 697 -7.62 -12.93 14.60
C ALA A 697 -8.24 -14.34 14.54
N ALA A 698 -9.37 -14.50 13.85
CA ALA A 698 -9.98 -15.82 13.63
C ALA A 698 -9.12 -16.70 12.70
N GLY A 699 -8.44 -16.09 11.72
CA GLY A 699 -7.47 -16.75 10.85
C GLY A 699 -6.27 -17.29 11.64
N ASP A 700 -5.72 -16.51 12.54
CA ASP A 700 -4.61 -16.90 13.42
C ASP A 700 -4.96 -18.09 14.30
N GLU A 701 -6.18 -18.15 14.87
CA GLU A 701 -6.67 -19.31 15.60
C GLU A 701 -6.71 -20.56 14.72
N SER A 702 -7.16 -20.43 13.49
CA SER A 702 -7.19 -21.54 12.52
C SER A 702 -5.78 -22.00 12.15
N VAL A 703 -4.84 -21.07 11.93
CA VAL A 703 -3.44 -21.38 11.67
C VAL A 703 -2.79 -22.07 12.87
N ALA A 704 -3.06 -21.62 14.08
CA ALA A 704 -2.56 -22.25 15.30
C ALA A 704 -3.05 -23.69 15.47
N ALA A 705 -4.25 -24.00 14.98
CA ALA A 705 -4.83 -25.35 15.04
C ALA A 705 -4.26 -26.32 13.98
N GLN A 706 -3.55 -25.82 12.96
CA GLN A 706 -3.00 -26.66 11.90
C GLN A 706 -1.88 -27.55 12.43
N GLN A 707 -1.92 -28.84 12.07
CA GLN A 707 -0.84 -29.76 12.32
C GLN A 707 0.40 -29.28 11.55
N LEU A 708 1.53 -29.17 12.25
CA LEU A 708 2.79 -28.73 11.66
C LEU A 708 3.69 -29.93 11.31
N PHE A 709 3.92 -30.80 12.30
CA PHE A 709 4.71 -32.03 12.13
C PHE A 709 4.29 -33.08 13.17
N THR A 710 4.84 -34.29 13.03
CA THR A 710 4.71 -35.34 14.07
C THR A 710 6.04 -35.47 14.79
N MET A 711 6.01 -35.41 16.12
CA MET A 711 7.17 -35.73 16.96
C MET A 711 7.13 -37.18 17.38
N GLU A 712 8.12 -37.98 16.98
CA GLU A 712 8.20 -39.37 17.36
C GLU A 712 8.73 -39.56 18.79
N GLU A 713 8.19 -40.54 19.47
CA GLU A 713 8.75 -41.01 20.72
C GLU A 713 10.11 -41.69 20.43
N ASN A 714 11.18 -41.12 20.98
CA ASN A 714 12.50 -41.74 20.84
C ASN A 714 12.64 -42.94 21.76
N THR A 715 12.32 -44.13 21.22
CA THR A 715 12.37 -45.41 21.93
C THR A 715 13.78 -45.96 22.08
N ALA A 716 14.82 -45.38 21.48
CA ALA A 716 16.23 -45.70 21.68
C ALA A 716 16.75 -45.19 23.04
N ALA A 717 16.07 -45.48 23.99
CA ALA A 717 15.89 -45.14 25.39
C ALA A 717 17.07 -44.88 26.29
N GLN A 718 18.25 -44.44 25.86
CA GLN A 718 19.28 -44.25 26.88
C GLN A 718 19.97 -42.89 26.93
N ARG A 719 19.79 -41.97 25.98
CA ARG A 719 20.40 -40.63 26.00
C ARG A 719 19.72 -39.65 25.07
N THR A 720 18.40 -39.57 25.06
CA THR A 720 17.69 -38.50 24.35
C THR A 720 17.83 -37.20 25.12
N ILE A 721 18.16 -36.12 24.49
CA ILE A 721 18.08 -34.81 25.11
C ILE A 721 16.60 -34.42 25.29
N SER A 722 16.29 -33.66 26.33
CA SER A 722 14.96 -33.09 26.48
C SER A 722 14.69 -32.01 25.46
N TRP A 723 13.45 -31.62 25.32
CA TRP A 723 13.05 -30.52 24.45
C TRP A 723 13.77 -29.22 24.78
N GLY A 724 13.85 -28.85 26.08
CA GLY A 724 14.56 -27.63 26.49
C GLY A 724 16.05 -27.65 26.17
N ASN A 725 16.72 -28.80 26.34
CA ASN A 725 18.12 -28.97 25.96
C ASN A 725 18.30 -28.87 24.43
N PHE A 726 17.37 -29.38 23.66
CA PHE A 726 17.39 -29.22 22.20
C PHE A 726 17.29 -27.73 21.80
N VAL A 727 16.40 -26.98 22.43
CA VAL A 727 16.27 -25.54 22.18
C VAL A 727 17.55 -24.81 22.52
N ALA A 728 18.14 -25.08 23.70
CA ALA A 728 19.40 -24.47 24.11
C ALA A 728 20.56 -24.83 23.15
N GLU A 729 20.61 -26.07 22.65
CA GLU A 729 21.61 -26.52 21.67
C GLU A 729 21.49 -25.76 20.36
N VAL A 730 20.28 -25.59 19.87
CA VAL A 730 20.04 -24.79 18.65
C VAL A 730 20.48 -23.35 18.84
N TRP A 731 20.13 -22.72 19.93
CA TRP A 731 20.55 -21.35 20.22
C TRP A 731 22.08 -21.23 20.35
N LEU A 732 22.73 -22.20 20.97
CA LEU A 732 24.20 -22.23 21.06
C LEU A 732 24.83 -22.32 19.67
N ALA A 733 24.23 -23.09 18.74
CA ALA A 733 24.72 -23.21 17.38
C ALA A 733 24.60 -21.89 16.62
N TYR A 734 23.56 -21.08 16.87
CA TYR A 734 23.45 -19.73 16.30
C TYR A 734 24.60 -18.83 16.80
N ALA A 735 24.90 -18.85 18.09
CA ALA A 735 26.00 -18.09 18.64
C ALA A 735 27.34 -18.52 18.05
N ASP A 736 27.61 -19.82 17.96
CA ASP A 736 28.87 -20.34 17.41
C ASP A 736 28.99 -20.06 15.89
N GLY A 737 27.91 -20.22 15.12
CA GLY A 737 27.86 -19.93 13.68
C GLY A 737 28.12 -18.48 13.32
N SER A 738 27.84 -17.54 14.23
CA SER A 738 28.05 -16.11 14.05
C SER A 738 29.23 -15.54 14.85
N ARG A 739 30.12 -16.38 15.33
CA ARG A 739 31.26 -16.00 16.20
C ARG A 739 32.13 -14.88 15.66
N GLU A 740 32.36 -14.86 14.33
CA GLU A 740 33.15 -13.80 13.68
C GLU A 740 32.50 -12.42 13.79
N ALA A 741 31.18 -12.34 13.93
CA ALA A 741 30.46 -11.09 14.04
C ALA A 741 30.51 -10.49 15.45
N TRP A 742 30.27 -11.30 16.50
CA TRP A 742 30.15 -10.80 17.86
C TRP A 742 31.45 -10.85 18.68
N LEU A 743 32.40 -11.73 18.33
CA LEU A 743 33.64 -11.89 19.09
C LEU A 743 34.43 -10.58 19.21
N PRO A 744 34.65 -9.78 18.15
CA PRO A 744 35.37 -8.51 18.27
C PRO A 744 34.69 -7.52 19.23
N LEU A 745 33.36 -7.53 19.31
CA LEU A 745 32.61 -6.68 20.24
C LEU A 745 32.79 -7.13 21.69
N ALA A 746 32.76 -8.43 21.92
CA ALA A 746 33.00 -9.00 23.23
C ALA A 746 34.44 -8.76 23.70
N GLU A 747 35.44 -8.88 22.82
CA GLU A 747 36.86 -8.59 23.11
C GLU A 747 37.08 -7.11 23.42
N GLN A 748 36.40 -6.20 22.71
CA GLN A 748 36.48 -4.77 22.99
C GLN A 748 35.99 -4.42 24.40
N GLN A 749 35.00 -5.16 24.91
CA GLN A 749 34.42 -4.93 26.22
C GLN A 749 35.23 -5.58 27.34
N ASN A 750 35.78 -6.78 27.12
CA ASN A 750 36.29 -7.64 28.19
C ASN A 750 37.73 -8.10 27.99
N GLY A 751 38.41 -7.68 26.95
CA GLY A 751 39.83 -7.98 26.69
C GLY A 751 40.07 -9.31 25.97
N ALA A 752 39.70 -10.43 26.53
CA ALA A 752 39.95 -11.78 25.96
C ALA A 752 38.64 -12.59 25.91
N ALA A 753 37.67 -12.14 25.10
CA ALA A 753 36.34 -12.75 25.06
C ALA A 753 36.34 -14.19 24.54
N ALA A 754 37.33 -14.60 23.74
CA ALA A 754 37.43 -15.99 23.24
C ALA A 754 37.60 -17.03 24.36
N GLU A 755 38.02 -16.58 25.56
CA GLU A 755 38.24 -17.42 26.75
C GLU A 755 37.01 -17.39 27.70
N LEU A 756 35.97 -16.56 27.42
CA LEU A 756 34.80 -16.47 28.28
C LEU A 756 33.90 -17.71 28.12
N PRO A 757 33.32 -18.22 29.22
CA PRO A 757 32.35 -19.29 29.12
C PRO A 757 31.11 -18.82 28.37
N LEU A 758 30.69 -19.58 27.35
CA LEU A 758 29.45 -19.36 26.61
C LEU A 758 28.41 -20.35 27.11
N THR A 759 27.28 -19.87 27.54
CA THR A 759 26.16 -20.66 28.04
C THR A 759 24.88 -20.34 27.27
N ALA A 760 24.10 -21.36 26.92
CA ALA A 760 22.74 -21.21 26.40
C ALA A 760 21.73 -21.64 27.46
N LEU A 761 20.76 -20.81 27.72
CA LEU A 761 19.67 -21.10 28.64
C LEU A 761 18.31 -20.99 27.90
N ALA A 762 17.59 -22.10 27.84
CA ALA A 762 16.24 -22.14 27.25
C ALA A 762 15.22 -21.72 28.33
N GLY A 763 15.08 -20.43 28.53
CA GLY A 763 14.06 -19.85 29.41
C GLY A 763 12.68 -19.82 28.74
N GLY A 764 11.62 -19.90 29.54
CA GLY A 764 10.26 -19.82 29.06
C GLY A 764 9.78 -20.99 28.19
N THR A 765 10.59 -22.06 28.07
CA THR A 765 10.21 -23.26 27.31
C THR A 765 9.40 -24.23 28.16
N ALA A 766 8.44 -24.92 27.58
CA ALA A 766 7.72 -26.05 28.17
C ALA A 766 8.00 -27.31 27.37
N GLU A 767 8.00 -28.47 28.04
CA GLU A 767 8.22 -29.76 27.35
C GLU A 767 7.15 -29.99 26.28
N LEU A 768 7.59 -30.49 25.11
CA LEU A 768 6.74 -30.84 23.99
C LEU A 768 6.57 -32.39 23.98
N GLU A 769 5.34 -32.84 24.12
CA GLU A 769 5.03 -34.27 24.14
C GLU A 769 5.04 -34.86 22.72
N PRO A 770 5.53 -36.10 22.54
CA PRO A 770 5.46 -36.79 21.26
C PRO A 770 4.03 -36.90 20.74
N GLY A 771 3.86 -36.85 19.42
CA GLY A 771 2.58 -36.96 18.74
C GLY A 771 2.42 -35.91 17.65
N GLU A 772 1.18 -35.67 17.27
CA GLU A 772 0.85 -34.61 16.30
C GLU A 772 1.05 -33.23 16.94
N ILE A 773 1.98 -32.45 16.41
CA ILE A 773 2.30 -31.12 16.91
C ILE A 773 1.64 -30.08 16.01
N THR A 774 0.72 -29.31 16.61
CA THR A 774 0.14 -28.14 15.93
C THR A 774 1.06 -26.93 16.08
N ARG A 775 0.84 -25.92 15.23
CA ARG A 775 1.54 -24.64 15.35
C ARG A 775 1.32 -23.98 16.71
N GLY A 776 0.09 -24.04 17.22
CA GLY A 776 -0.24 -23.52 18.54
C GLY A 776 0.42 -24.28 19.70
N ALA A 777 0.55 -25.62 19.59
CA ALA A 777 1.28 -26.41 20.57
C ALA A 777 2.77 -26.03 20.60
N LEU A 778 3.40 -25.87 19.45
CA LEU A 778 4.78 -25.42 19.36
C LEU A 778 4.95 -23.98 19.91
N LEU A 779 4.02 -23.10 19.59
CA LEU A 779 3.98 -21.73 20.09
C LEU A 779 3.89 -21.68 21.63
N ALA A 780 3.09 -22.56 22.23
CA ALA A 780 2.94 -22.66 23.68
C ALA A 780 4.18 -23.27 24.36
N ALA A 781 4.99 -24.02 23.64
CA ALA A 781 6.19 -24.67 24.17
C ALA A 781 7.47 -23.83 24.02
N LEU A 782 7.41 -22.67 23.36
CA LEU A 782 8.55 -21.80 23.09
C LEU A 782 8.27 -20.36 23.53
N PRO A 783 9.31 -19.54 23.80
CA PRO A 783 9.14 -18.13 24.17
C PRO A 783 8.77 -17.27 22.95
N ALA A 784 7.56 -17.41 22.47
CA ALA A 784 7.05 -16.68 21.33
C ALA A 784 6.87 -15.18 21.60
N GLY A 785 7.17 -14.34 20.62
CA GLY A 785 7.18 -12.89 20.76
C GLY A 785 8.41 -12.34 21.51
N GLU A 786 9.31 -13.20 21.92
CA GLU A 786 10.57 -12.85 22.57
C GLU A 786 11.73 -12.95 21.58
N ARG A 787 12.75 -12.11 21.76
CA ARG A 787 13.94 -12.12 20.90
C ARG A 787 15.02 -13.01 21.50
N LEU A 788 15.76 -13.70 20.65
CA LEU A 788 16.95 -14.45 21.01
C LEU A 788 18.15 -13.52 20.96
N GLN A 789 18.87 -13.37 22.10
CA GLN A 789 20.02 -12.48 22.19
C GLN A 789 21.23 -13.16 22.78
N LEU A 790 22.40 -12.89 22.21
CA LEU A 790 23.69 -13.14 22.84
C LEU A 790 24.14 -11.89 23.60
N VAL A 791 24.37 -12.04 24.86
CA VAL A 791 24.79 -10.94 25.74
C VAL A 791 26.08 -11.24 26.47
N CYS A 792 26.82 -10.20 26.83
CA CYS A 792 27.88 -10.26 27.83
C CYS A 792 27.32 -9.79 29.17
N THR A 793 27.49 -10.63 30.20
CA THR A 793 27.04 -10.38 31.58
C THR A 793 28.07 -10.91 32.55
N THR A 794 27.72 -11.12 33.82
CA THR A 794 28.60 -11.72 34.82
C THR A 794 28.31 -13.21 35.01
N ALA A 795 29.33 -13.98 35.31
CA ALA A 795 29.19 -15.41 35.68
C ALA A 795 28.25 -15.62 36.87
N GLU A 796 28.29 -14.70 37.85
CA GLU A 796 27.37 -14.70 38.98
C GLU A 796 25.89 -14.54 38.53
N ALA A 797 25.62 -13.65 37.58
CA ALA A 797 24.28 -13.44 37.07
C ALA A 797 23.75 -14.69 36.34
N VAL A 798 24.58 -15.35 35.54
CA VAL A 798 24.21 -16.60 34.88
C VAL A 798 23.96 -17.72 35.90
N ALA A 799 24.82 -17.85 36.91
CA ALA A 799 24.63 -18.82 37.98
C ALA A 799 23.32 -18.57 38.77
N GLN A 800 22.97 -17.33 39.04
CA GLN A 800 21.69 -16.98 39.68
C GLN A 800 20.47 -17.36 38.82
N LEU A 801 20.54 -17.21 37.52
CA LEU A 801 19.48 -17.67 36.62
C LEU A 801 19.29 -19.20 36.69
N ILE A 802 20.39 -19.94 36.66
CA ILE A 802 20.40 -21.40 36.79
C ILE A 802 19.80 -21.82 38.14
N ASP A 803 20.27 -21.24 39.22
CA ASP A 803 19.85 -21.57 40.58
C ASP A 803 18.41 -21.15 40.90
N SER A 804 17.89 -20.15 40.18
CA SER A 804 16.52 -19.66 40.40
C SER A 804 15.43 -20.63 39.93
N GLY A 805 15.79 -21.61 39.11
CA GLY A 805 14.83 -22.51 38.43
C GLY A 805 13.89 -21.83 37.44
N THR A 806 14.25 -20.61 37.05
CA THR A 806 13.48 -19.85 36.02
C THR A 806 13.78 -20.32 34.60
N VAL A 807 14.84 -21.10 34.41
CA VAL A 807 15.22 -21.73 33.16
C VAL A 807 14.91 -23.22 33.21
N ALA A 808 14.30 -23.76 32.17
CA ALA A 808 13.91 -25.16 32.10
C ALA A 808 15.15 -26.07 31.90
N GLU A 809 16.02 -25.65 30.98
CA GLU A 809 17.17 -26.46 30.55
C GLU A 809 18.42 -25.57 30.35
N THR A 810 19.58 -26.22 30.51
CA THR A 810 20.87 -25.54 30.40
C THR A 810 21.81 -26.32 29.53
N TYR A 811 22.43 -25.66 28.58
CA TYR A 811 23.50 -26.23 27.75
C TYR A 811 24.77 -25.38 27.89
N GLN A 812 25.93 -26.02 28.14
CA GLN A 812 27.22 -25.36 28.28
C GLN A 812 28.22 -25.90 27.27
N GLU A 813 28.83 -25.05 26.48
CA GLU A 813 29.92 -25.42 25.58
C GLU A 813 31.25 -25.69 26.33
N SER A 814 31.51 -24.95 27.39
CA SER A 814 32.75 -25.09 28.16
C SER A 814 32.54 -25.97 29.39
N LEU A 815 33.39 -27.00 29.50
CA LEU A 815 33.49 -27.91 30.66
C LEU A 815 34.21 -27.29 31.87
N VAL A 816 34.50 -26.00 31.86
CA VAL A 816 35.12 -25.32 33.02
C VAL A 816 34.06 -25.22 34.09
N PRO A 817 34.33 -25.71 35.32
CA PRO A 817 33.44 -25.47 36.44
C PRO A 817 33.19 -23.97 36.56
N TYR A 818 31.94 -23.57 36.68
CA TYR A 818 31.54 -22.18 36.80
C TYR A 818 32.19 -21.59 38.04
N GLU A 819 33.36 -20.93 37.89
CA GLU A 819 33.89 -20.10 38.94
C GLU A 819 33.08 -18.80 38.93
N ALA A 820 32.39 -18.52 40.03
CA ALA A 820 31.38 -17.46 40.14
C ALA A 820 31.94 -16.01 40.05
N GLU A 821 33.09 -15.83 39.46
CA GLU A 821 33.77 -14.52 39.33
C GLU A 821 34.17 -14.27 37.87
N GLY A 822 33.78 -13.11 37.35
CA GLY A 822 34.18 -12.64 36.02
C GLY A 822 33.04 -12.46 35.01
N ALA A 823 33.42 -12.11 33.78
CA ALA A 823 32.48 -11.96 32.67
C ALA A 823 32.08 -13.33 32.09
N ALA A 824 30.86 -13.41 31.54
CA ALA A 824 30.35 -14.59 30.86
C ALA A 824 29.52 -14.19 29.63
N LEU A 825 29.44 -15.08 28.66
CA LEU A 825 28.58 -14.96 27.48
C LEU A 825 27.32 -15.83 27.70
N LEU A 826 26.16 -15.22 27.49
CA LEU A 826 24.88 -15.88 27.63
C LEU A 826 24.05 -15.67 26.37
N ILE A 827 23.57 -16.78 25.77
CA ILE A 827 22.55 -16.72 24.74
C ILE A 827 21.21 -17.22 25.32
N THR A 828 20.20 -16.41 25.28
CA THR A 828 18.86 -16.72 25.79
C THR A 828 17.79 -15.74 25.23
N ASP A 829 16.54 -15.96 25.54
CA ASP A 829 15.43 -15.09 25.17
C ASP A 829 15.32 -13.83 26.05
N THR A 830 14.69 -12.80 25.52
CA THR A 830 14.54 -11.52 26.24
C THR A 830 13.65 -11.59 27.48
N ALA A 831 12.73 -12.54 27.59
CA ALA A 831 11.96 -12.74 28.83
C ALA A 831 12.88 -13.21 29.96
N THR A 832 13.76 -14.14 29.67
CA THR A 832 14.81 -14.60 30.60
C THR A 832 15.78 -13.47 30.98
N LEU A 833 16.23 -12.67 30.01
CA LEU A 833 17.11 -11.53 30.26
C LEU A 833 16.49 -10.48 31.22
N ARG A 834 15.18 -10.26 31.11
CA ARG A 834 14.44 -9.35 32.02
C ARG A 834 14.45 -9.83 33.48
N THR A 835 14.73 -11.10 33.75
CA THR A 835 14.83 -11.64 35.11
C THR A 835 16.21 -11.47 35.72
N LEU A 836 17.23 -11.04 34.96
CA LEU A 836 18.57 -10.78 35.45
C LEU A 836 18.56 -9.67 36.50
N PRO A 837 19.26 -9.87 37.65
CA PRO A 837 19.42 -8.80 38.62
C PRO A 837 20.07 -7.56 37.99
N ASP A 838 19.49 -6.40 38.29
CA ASP A 838 20.00 -5.09 37.84
C ASP A 838 20.06 -4.91 36.31
N GLN A 839 19.61 -5.88 35.54
CA GLN A 839 19.67 -5.89 34.05
C GLN A 839 21.11 -5.53 33.55
N ASN A 840 22.11 -6.01 34.23
CA ASN A 840 23.51 -5.71 33.94
C ASN A 840 24.04 -6.65 32.87
N TYR A 841 23.70 -6.34 31.62
CA TYR A 841 24.21 -7.04 30.45
C TYR A 841 24.37 -6.09 29.27
N THR A 842 25.24 -6.48 28.33
CA THR A 842 25.38 -5.78 27.04
C THR A 842 25.04 -6.74 25.92
N VAL A 843 24.14 -6.36 25.05
CA VAL A 843 23.76 -7.15 23.85
C VAL A 843 24.94 -7.10 22.86
N LEU A 844 25.44 -8.27 22.49
CA LEU A 844 26.49 -8.44 21.48
C LEU A 844 25.90 -8.78 20.12
N GLN A 845 24.84 -9.60 20.10
CA GLN A 845 24.16 -10.03 18.89
C GLN A 845 22.69 -10.28 19.19
N ASP A 846 21.83 -9.91 18.27
CA ASP A 846 20.40 -10.21 18.26
C ASP A 846 20.08 -11.13 17.07
N TYR A 847 19.43 -12.26 17.34
CA TYR A 847 19.11 -13.30 16.37
C TYR A 847 17.63 -13.28 15.94
N GLY A 848 16.86 -12.28 16.32
CA GLY A 848 15.47 -12.17 15.99
C GLY A 848 14.55 -12.95 16.93
N ASP A 849 13.40 -13.39 16.42
CA ASP A 849 12.38 -14.08 17.20
C ASP A 849 12.82 -15.48 17.61
N ALA A 850 12.73 -15.77 18.92
CA ALA A 850 13.22 -17.04 19.49
C ALA A 850 12.41 -18.26 19.03
N PHE A 851 11.08 -18.10 18.87
CA PHE A 851 10.22 -19.14 18.32
C PHE A 851 10.55 -19.43 16.85
N TRP A 852 10.73 -18.39 16.04
CA TRP A 852 11.00 -18.52 14.62
C TRP A 852 12.30 -19.27 14.35
N ASN A 853 13.33 -18.98 15.12
CA ASN A 853 14.63 -19.68 15.02
C ASN A 853 14.48 -21.19 15.23
N ILE A 854 13.73 -21.63 16.21
CA ILE A 854 13.50 -23.05 16.47
C ILE A 854 12.63 -23.68 15.39
N ARG A 855 11.55 -23.00 15.00
CA ARG A 855 10.66 -23.45 13.93
C ARG A 855 11.42 -23.69 12.62
N MET A 856 12.29 -22.76 12.24
CA MET A 856 13.11 -22.91 11.03
C MET A 856 14.08 -24.07 11.13
N ASN A 857 14.71 -24.27 12.28
CA ASN A 857 15.61 -25.41 12.52
C ASN A 857 14.88 -26.76 12.43
N ILE A 858 13.66 -26.86 12.96
CA ILE A 858 12.85 -28.07 12.84
C ILE A 858 12.44 -28.28 11.38
N ASN A 859 12.03 -27.24 10.69
CA ASN A 859 11.65 -27.28 9.28
C ASN A 859 12.79 -27.85 8.41
N ASP A 860 14.01 -27.36 8.61
CA ASP A 860 15.19 -27.84 7.91
C ASP A 860 15.53 -29.32 8.21
N ARG A 861 15.37 -29.72 9.48
CA ARG A 861 15.62 -31.10 9.93
C ARG A 861 14.58 -32.10 9.44
N THR A 862 13.34 -31.63 9.21
CA THR A 862 12.20 -32.49 8.83
C THR A 862 11.81 -32.37 7.35
N ASN A 863 12.70 -31.85 6.51
CA ASN A 863 12.45 -31.67 5.08
C ASN A 863 11.11 -30.96 4.84
N ASN A 864 11.02 -29.75 5.34
CA ASN A 864 9.80 -28.92 5.27
C ASN A 864 8.59 -29.53 6.00
N PHE A 865 8.85 -30.10 7.19
CA PHE A 865 7.84 -30.76 8.04
C PHE A 865 7.18 -32.00 7.41
N ALA A 866 7.70 -32.50 6.29
CA ALA A 866 7.18 -33.73 5.67
C ALA A 866 7.58 -35.00 6.41
N GLU A 867 8.65 -34.97 7.18
CA GLU A 867 9.18 -36.11 7.92
C GLU A 867 8.95 -35.92 9.43
N PRO A 868 8.77 -37.02 10.20
CA PRO A 868 8.68 -36.93 11.65
C PRO A 868 9.94 -36.35 12.28
N PHE A 869 9.75 -35.47 13.28
CA PHE A 869 10.85 -34.93 14.06
C PHE A 869 11.24 -35.85 15.21
N VAL A 870 12.51 -36.14 15.32
CA VAL A 870 13.08 -36.96 16.41
C VAL A 870 14.08 -36.11 17.19
N LEU A 871 13.92 -36.04 18.50
CA LEU A 871 14.91 -35.37 19.37
C LEU A 871 16.28 -36.07 19.20
N PRO A 872 17.37 -35.31 19.05
CA PRO A 872 18.68 -35.87 18.85
C PRO A 872 19.14 -36.67 20.09
N GLU A 873 20.03 -37.64 19.84
CA GLU A 873 20.68 -38.34 20.94
C GLU A 873 21.60 -37.35 21.72
N ALA A 874 21.59 -37.45 23.03
CA ALA A 874 22.49 -36.62 23.86
C ALA A 874 23.95 -36.85 23.41
N PRO A 875 24.72 -35.78 23.16
CA PRO A 875 26.11 -35.94 22.81
C PRO A 875 26.85 -36.71 23.89
N THR A 876 27.64 -37.71 23.48
CA THR A 876 28.51 -38.44 24.38
C THR A 876 29.65 -37.53 24.81
N TYR A 877 29.42 -36.64 25.80
CA TYR A 877 30.46 -35.91 26.42
C TYR A 877 31.27 -36.83 27.36
N GLY A 878 32.44 -37.15 26.95
CA GLY A 878 33.38 -37.77 27.79
C GLY A 878 34.13 -38.95 27.22
N ALA A 879 34.92 -38.78 26.21
CA ALA A 879 36.20 -39.48 26.01
C ALA A 879 36.88 -38.88 24.77
N GLY A 880 37.75 -37.89 24.96
CA GLY A 880 38.75 -37.58 23.96
C GLY A 880 38.86 -36.16 23.46
N ARG A 881 38.96 -35.18 24.32
CA ARG A 881 39.80 -34.02 24.05
C ARG A 881 40.74 -33.87 25.27
N ASN A 882 41.89 -34.58 25.19
CA ASN A 882 43.11 -34.22 25.92
C ASN A 882 43.84 -33.14 25.12
#